data_51f1c5b2331e9eff4cf6557b843e4d97
#
_entry.id   51f1c5b2331e9eff4cf6557b843e4d97
#
_cell.length_a   1.000
_cell.length_b   1.000
_cell.length_c   1.000
_cell.angle_alpha   90.00
_cell.angle_beta   90.00
_cell.angle_gamma   90.00
#
_symmetry.space_group_name_H-M   'P 1'
#
loop_
_entity.id
_entity.type
_entity.pdbx_description
1 polymer ?
#
loop_
_entity_poly.entity_id
_entity_poly.type
_entity_poly.pdbx_seq_one_letter_code
_entity_poly.pdbx_strand_id
1 'polypeptide(L)'
;FDEFGRRIFTMMTNRGKLDVIQGITELTPQFTRVQGISHVWDMRLATTSLPKETLHKVLLQAAGGTPDVETRKRIARFLIQMGRYEDALRELETLLETPELSENQKNDLQQSVRALKQLSARRLVEELRMRQKAGQYQTVHTLLQKFPTEGIAGEILQEVKELLGEYEKKSVLAQDLLSKLDSLIQTIDETPTRQLCSEVFKEIAADLTPDTLPRLAAFAQLADDQSLPPEERVALAISGWCLGADSALRRLPVALSLYRVRGLILDYLNEEQVLKRQEILERLRSEEGATARYAAGILAHMRPPKPLPEELPQKSGCFEIAVTWDSKEPPAHYLVQLPPEYHPLRKYPTIVTLHGLQTTPEQQIDWWAGEFDNAGNRIGQAGRHGYIVIAPHWTQDQQVNYQYSAREHGVVLAAVRDAFQRFSIDTDRVFLTGHFSGGDAAWDMGLAHPSLWAGVIVISGRSDKYCTYYWENAAHVPFYIVQGELDGTLMSDNARDLDRYLNRGFNVTVAEFMGRGRDPFSDEILRLFEWMSYQQRNHAAADFTARSMRAFDNFFWYIELLDMPPAVITPPTSWPPRNPTPLVVRGRIPSQNTLLLQVGAARTVVGLGPEFVDFDKRLNVTINAQRVDTRDIQPDIEVLLEDVRRRGDRQHPFWAKIETATGRVSGRKP
;
A
#
# COMPACT_ATOMS: atom_id res chain seq x y z
N PHE A 1 1.08 29.53 -15.50
CA PHE A 1 0.14 30.59 -15.89
C PHE A 1 0.73 31.96 -15.53
N ASP A 2 0.51 32.97 -16.39
CA ASP A 2 0.86 34.35 -16.13
C ASP A 2 -0.19 35.01 -15.18
N GLU A 3 -0.02 36.31 -14.91
CA GLU A 3 -0.92 37.07 -14.05
C GLU A 3 -2.34 37.25 -14.62
N PHE A 4 -2.52 37.03 -15.93
CA PHE A 4 -3.83 37.01 -16.61
C PHE A 4 -4.42 35.61 -16.74
N GLY A 5 -3.82 34.59 -16.09
CA GLY A 5 -4.27 33.21 -16.16
C GLY A 5 -4.01 32.54 -17.52
N ARG A 6 -2.99 33.00 -18.28
CA ARG A 6 -2.63 32.41 -19.57
C ARG A 6 -1.34 31.60 -19.45
N ARG A 7 -1.22 30.54 -20.27
CA ARG A 7 0.00 29.75 -20.40
C ARG A 7 0.17 29.26 -21.83
N ILE A 8 1.40 28.92 -22.18
CA ILE A 8 1.72 28.18 -23.41
C ILE A 8 1.88 26.71 -23.02
N PHE A 9 1.11 25.84 -23.67
CA PHE A 9 1.22 24.39 -23.53
C PHE A 9 1.76 23.80 -24.82
N THR A 10 2.97 23.25 -24.77
CA THR A 10 3.61 22.61 -25.92
C THR A 10 3.29 21.14 -25.96
N MET A 11 2.69 20.64 -27.03
CA MET A 11 2.44 19.24 -27.25
C MET A 11 3.17 18.70 -28.49
N MET A 12 3.57 17.43 -28.43
CA MET A 12 4.15 16.74 -29.57
C MET A 12 3.04 16.17 -30.43
N THR A 13 3.04 16.45 -31.70
CA THR A 13 2.09 15.90 -32.69
C THR A 13 2.86 15.16 -33.78
N ASN A 14 2.16 14.39 -34.60
CA ASN A 14 2.73 13.73 -35.79
C ASN A 14 3.36 14.71 -36.81
N ARG A 15 3.09 16.03 -36.67
CA ARG A 15 3.62 17.10 -37.50
C ARG A 15 4.68 17.97 -36.81
N GLY A 16 5.13 17.58 -35.59
CA GLY A 16 6.11 18.29 -34.79
C GLY A 16 5.49 18.95 -33.54
N LYS A 17 6.25 19.87 -32.92
CA LYS A 17 5.82 20.62 -31.75
C LYS A 17 4.70 21.58 -32.10
N LEU A 18 3.64 21.58 -31.27
CA LEU A 18 2.51 22.51 -31.38
C LEU A 18 2.37 23.27 -30.07
N ASP A 19 2.45 24.59 -30.13
CA ASP A 19 2.23 25.47 -28.99
C ASP A 19 0.77 25.93 -28.95
N VAL A 20 0.07 25.55 -27.89
CA VAL A 20 -1.30 25.94 -27.63
C VAL A 20 -1.32 27.02 -26.56
N ILE A 21 -1.76 28.22 -26.91
CA ILE A 21 -2.00 29.27 -25.91
C ILE A 21 -3.32 28.95 -25.21
N GLN A 22 -3.27 28.80 -23.90
CA GLN A 22 -4.40 28.46 -23.04
C GLN A 22 -4.68 29.59 -22.05
N GLY A 23 -5.95 29.75 -21.65
CA GLY A 23 -6.36 30.72 -20.66
C GLY A 23 -7.37 30.13 -19.67
N ILE A 24 -7.35 30.61 -18.42
CA ILE A 24 -8.37 30.33 -17.41
C ILE A 24 -9.62 31.11 -17.78
N THR A 25 -10.73 30.41 -18.00
CA THR A 25 -12.02 30.99 -18.37
C THR A 25 -13.06 30.88 -17.27
N GLU A 26 -12.88 29.95 -16.34
CA GLU A 26 -13.74 29.76 -15.18
C GLU A 26 -12.88 29.33 -13.97
N LEU A 27 -13.15 29.91 -12.82
CA LEU A 27 -12.44 29.59 -11.59
C LEU A 27 -13.47 29.36 -10.47
N THR A 28 -13.57 28.11 -10.01
CA THR A 28 -14.38 27.70 -8.86
C THR A 28 -13.46 27.17 -7.74
N PRO A 29 -13.93 27.04 -6.49
CA PRO A 29 -13.13 26.43 -5.45
C PRO A 29 -12.67 25.00 -5.74
N GLN A 30 -13.44 24.24 -6.53
CA GLN A 30 -13.19 22.84 -6.84
C GLN A 30 -12.36 22.66 -8.12
N PHE A 31 -12.75 23.38 -9.19
CA PHE A 31 -12.07 23.25 -10.47
C PHE A 31 -11.81 24.59 -11.14
N THR A 32 -10.78 24.60 -11.98
CA THR A 32 -10.42 25.70 -12.89
C THR A 32 -10.59 25.19 -14.32
N ARG A 33 -11.41 25.89 -15.11
CA ARG A 33 -11.57 25.59 -16.53
C ARG A 33 -10.52 26.36 -17.33
N VAL A 34 -9.79 25.62 -18.17
CA VAL A 34 -8.75 26.17 -19.03
C VAL A 34 -9.12 25.90 -20.48
N GLN A 35 -9.26 26.95 -21.25
CA GLN A 35 -9.61 26.86 -22.67
C GLN A 35 -8.50 27.35 -23.58
N GLY A 36 -8.44 26.79 -24.78
CA GLY A 36 -7.49 27.24 -25.80
C GLY A 36 -7.87 28.60 -26.39
N ILE A 37 -6.90 29.49 -26.42
CA ILE A 37 -7.02 30.81 -27.08
C ILE A 37 -6.63 30.68 -28.56
N SER A 38 -5.59 29.94 -28.89
CA SER A 38 -5.08 29.75 -30.24
C SER A 38 -5.62 28.52 -30.97
N HIS A 39 -6.09 27.52 -30.24
CA HIS A 39 -6.59 26.26 -30.76
C HIS A 39 -7.82 25.80 -29.97
N VAL A 40 -8.63 24.93 -30.54
CA VAL A 40 -9.74 24.29 -29.80
C VAL A 40 -9.17 23.40 -28.72
N TRP A 41 -9.34 23.82 -27.45
CA TRP A 41 -8.89 23.10 -26.27
C TRP A 41 -9.85 23.42 -25.12
N ASP A 42 -10.26 22.42 -24.35
CA ASP A 42 -11.05 22.59 -23.15
C ASP A 42 -10.62 21.52 -22.13
N MET A 43 -10.23 21.96 -20.94
CA MET A 43 -9.86 21.06 -19.86
C MET A 43 -10.23 21.69 -18.51
N ARG A 44 -10.43 20.84 -17.52
CA ARG A 44 -10.62 21.25 -16.13
C ARG A 44 -9.49 20.71 -15.27
N LEU A 45 -8.97 21.55 -14.40
CA LEU A 45 -7.93 21.22 -13.41
C LEU A 45 -8.54 21.41 -12.02
N ALA A 46 -8.08 20.63 -11.04
CA ALA A 46 -8.36 20.98 -9.65
C ALA A 46 -7.78 22.34 -9.33
N THR A 47 -8.56 23.24 -8.77
CA THR A 47 -8.08 24.62 -8.45
C THR A 47 -6.96 24.59 -7.42
N THR A 48 -6.92 23.57 -6.57
CA THR A 48 -5.84 23.32 -5.61
C THR A 48 -4.49 23.01 -6.27
N SER A 49 -4.46 22.59 -7.54
CA SER A 49 -3.21 22.35 -8.31
C SER A 49 -2.57 23.64 -8.84
N LEU A 50 -3.27 24.78 -8.78
CA LEU A 50 -2.67 26.04 -9.18
C LEU A 50 -1.66 26.52 -8.13
N PRO A 51 -0.45 26.97 -8.56
CA PRO A 51 0.52 27.58 -7.67
C PRO A 51 -0.10 28.78 -6.92
N LYS A 52 0.24 28.92 -5.66
CA LYS A 52 -0.32 29.93 -4.75
C LYS A 52 -0.25 31.33 -5.31
N GLU A 53 0.93 31.73 -5.82
CA GLU A 53 1.15 33.06 -6.37
C GLU A 53 0.34 33.30 -7.64
N THR A 54 0.22 32.28 -8.49
CA THR A 54 -0.62 32.34 -9.69
C THR A 54 -2.10 32.52 -9.33
N LEU A 55 -2.61 31.70 -8.41
CA LEU A 55 -4.00 31.77 -7.97
C LEU A 55 -4.31 33.15 -7.38
N HIS A 56 -3.44 33.65 -6.49
CA HIS A 56 -3.63 34.95 -5.86
C HIS A 56 -3.65 36.08 -6.90
N LYS A 57 -2.71 36.10 -7.86
CA LYS A 57 -2.69 37.08 -8.95
C LYS A 57 -3.95 37.03 -9.81
N VAL A 58 -4.39 35.82 -10.20
CA VAL A 58 -5.62 35.66 -11.00
C VAL A 58 -6.84 36.13 -10.24
N LEU A 59 -6.94 35.83 -8.94
CA LEU A 59 -8.06 36.31 -8.10
C LEU A 59 -8.06 37.83 -7.97
N LEU A 60 -6.91 38.46 -7.77
CA LEU A 60 -6.78 39.93 -7.74
C LEU A 60 -7.14 40.56 -9.07
N GLN A 61 -6.66 40.00 -10.18
CA GLN A 61 -6.95 40.52 -11.51
C GLN A 61 -8.43 40.38 -11.87
N ALA A 62 -9.07 39.26 -11.55
CA ALA A 62 -10.51 39.07 -11.69
C ALA A 62 -11.33 40.03 -10.85
N ALA A 63 -10.76 40.57 -9.76
CA ALA A 63 -11.36 41.54 -8.86
C ALA A 63 -11.10 43.00 -9.26
N GLY A 64 -10.43 43.23 -10.40
CA GLY A 64 -10.13 44.59 -10.90
C GLY A 64 -8.83 45.22 -10.40
N GLY A 65 -7.91 44.42 -9.87
CA GLY A 65 -6.54 44.81 -9.50
C GLY A 65 -6.35 45.33 -8.08
N THR A 66 -7.22 46.26 -7.63
CA THR A 66 -7.23 46.78 -6.25
C THR A 66 -8.56 46.49 -5.60
N PRO A 67 -8.73 45.33 -4.96
CA PRO A 67 -10.01 44.90 -4.43
C PRO A 67 -10.43 45.74 -3.20
N ASP A 68 -11.69 46.11 -3.18
CA ASP A 68 -12.33 46.69 -2.00
C ASP A 68 -12.53 45.65 -0.88
N VAL A 69 -12.96 46.09 0.28
CA VAL A 69 -13.16 45.25 1.48
C VAL A 69 -14.06 44.04 1.19
N GLU A 70 -15.15 44.21 0.45
CA GLU A 70 -16.09 43.13 0.16
C GLU A 70 -15.53 42.13 -0.85
N THR A 71 -14.75 42.57 -1.80
CA THR A 71 -14.06 41.70 -2.75
C THR A 71 -12.97 40.85 -2.08
N ARG A 72 -12.19 41.45 -1.17
CA ARG A 72 -11.22 40.67 -0.37
C ARG A 72 -11.89 39.64 0.54
N LYS A 73 -13.04 39.97 1.15
CA LYS A 73 -13.84 38.97 1.88
C LYS A 73 -14.33 37.85 0.98
N ARG A 74 -14.70 38.14 -0.28
CA ARG A 74 -15.05 37.09 -1.25
C ARG A 74 -13.84 36.19 -1.60
N ILE A 75 -12.66 36.80 -1.79
CA ILE A 75 -11.40 36.05 -1.99
C ILE A 75 -11.11 35.14 -0.78
N ALA A 76 -11.22 35.68 0.44
CA ALA A 76 -11.02 34.88 1.65
C ALA A 76 -12.02 33.71 1.75
N ARG A 77 -13.31 33.94 1.46
CA ARG A 77 -14.33 32.85 1.41
C ARG A 77 -13.99 31.80 0.35
N PHE A 78 -13.53 32.21 -0.82
CA PHE A 78 -13.10 31.32 -1.89
C PHE A 78 -11.92 30.44 -1.44
N LEU A 79 -10.91 31.02 -0.79
CA LEU A 79 -9.76 30.31 -0.25
C LEU A 79 -10.17 29.33 0.88
N ILE A 80 -11.13 29.71 1.74
CA ILE A 80 -11.69 28.80 2.77
C ILE A 80 -12.38 27.60 2.11
N GLN A 81 -13.18 27.81 1.07
CA GLN A 81 -13.85 26.73 0.33
C GLN A 81 -12.88 25.78 -0.38
N MET A 82 -11.70 26.29 -0.72
CA MET A 82 -10.60 25.47 -1.26
C MET A 82 -9.79 24.73 -0.19
N GLY A 83 -10.03 25.00 1.09
CA GLY A 83 -9.20 24.45 2.17
C GLY A 83 -7.87 25.19 2.37
N ARG A 84 -7.63 26.33 1.70
CA ARG A 84 -6.42 27.17 1.87
C ARG A 84 -6.59 28.15 3.05
N TYR A 85 -6.70 27.61 4.24
CA TYR A 85 -7.03 28.39 5.45
C TYR A 85 -5.96 29.40 5.84
N GLU A 86 -4.67 29.10 5.67
CA GLU A 86 -3.57 30.04 5.94
C GLU A 86 -3.56 31.22 4.98
N ASP A 87 -3.89 30.99 3.71
CA ASP A 87 -3.97 32.07 2.72
C ASP A 87 -5.21 32.95 2.99
N ALA A 88 -6.33 32.32 3.34
CA ALA A 88 -7.53 33.02 3.75
C ALA A 88 -7.31 33.87 5.03
N LEU A 89 -6.55 33.33 6.00
CA LEU A 89 -6.22 34.04 7.22
C LEU A 89 -5.39 35.29 6.94
N ARG A 90 -4.36 35.18 6.07
CA ARG A 90 -3.55 36.34 5.66
C ARG A 90 -4.36 37.41 4.96
N GLU A 91 -5.32 37.03 4.09
CA GLU A 91 -6.23 38.00 3.47
C GLU A 91 -7.09 38.75 4.50
N LEU A 92 -7.61 38.02 5.50
CA LEU A 92 -8.44 38.66 6.55
C LEU A 92 -7.60 39.50 7.53
N GLU A 93 -6.36 39.08 7.86
CA GLU A 93 -5.44 39.84 8.70
C GLU A 93 -5.00 41.14 7.99
N THR A 94 -4.67 41.09 6.70
CA THR A 94 -4.36 42.26 5.88
C THR A 94 -5.55 43.24 5.82
N LEU A 95 -6.79 42.71 5.77
CA LEU A 95 -7.99 43.56 5.84
C LEU A 95 -8.11 44.28 7.18
N LEU A 96 -7.79 43.63 8.30
CA LEU A 96 -7.85 44.24 9.63
C LEU A 96 -6.91 45.44 9.79
N GLU A 97 -5.80 45.46 9.03
CA GLU A 97 -4.84 46.57 8.98
C GLU A 97 -5.32 47.76 8.16
N THR A 98 -6.44 47.63 7.43
CA THR A 98 -6.97 48.71 6.56
C THR A 98 -7.58 49.81 7.44
N PRO A 99 -7.13 51.09 7.31
CA PRO A 99 -7.59 52.20 8.19
C PRO A 99 -9.06 52.57 8.07
N GLU A 100 -9.69 52.27 6.95
CA GLU A 100 -11.04 52.74 6.57
C GLU A 100 -12.19 51.88 7.11
N LEU A 101 -11.90 50.86 7.95
CA LEU A 101 -12.92 49.97 8.49
C LEU A 101 -13.69 50.61 9.65
N SER A 102 -15.02 50.50 9.62
CA SER A 102 -15.84 50.79 10.77
C SER A 102 -15.64 49.82 11.93
N GLU A 103 -15.91 50.23 13.17
CA GLU A 103 -15.76 49.36 14.35
C GLU A 103 -16.58 48.07 14.25
N ASN A 104 -17.79 48.11 13.68
CA ASN A 104 -18.58 46.89 13.44
C ASN A 104 -17.91 45.94 12.46
N GLN A 105 -17.34 46.46 11.36
CA GLN A 105 -16.61 45.66 10.38
C GLN A 105 -15.34 45.04 10.97
N LYS A 106 -14.62 45.75 11.83
CA LYS A 106 -13.45 45.24 12.54
C LYS A 106 -13.84 44.09 13.46
N ASN A 107 -14.92 44.23 14.24
CA ASN A 107 -15.41 43.21 15.14
C ASN A 107 -15.81 41.93 14.37
N ASP A 108 -16.53 42.04 13.26
CA ASP A 108 -16.95 40.93 12.41
C ASP A 108 -15.72 40.20 11.79
N LEU A 109 -14.72 40.96 11.32
CA LEU A 109 -13.49 40.42 10.80
C LEU A 109 -12.67 39.69 11.87
N GLN A 110 -12.55 40.29 13.07
CA GLN A 110 -11.89 39.67 14.21
C GLN A 110 -12.53 38.32 14.59
N GLN A 111 -13.87 38.27 14.59
CA GLN A 111 -14.60 37.04 14.84
C GLN A 111 -14.34 36.00 13.75
N SER A 112 -14.31 36.43 12.48
CA SER A 112 -13.99 35.56 11.34
C SER A 112 -12.56 35.01 11.42
N VAL A 113 -11.59 35.88 11.76
CA VAL A 113 -10.18 35.46 11.98
C VAL A 113 -10.08 34.43 13.12
N ARG A 114 -10.76 34.67 14.26
CA ARG A 114 -10.78 33.72 15.37
C ARG A 114 -11.38 32.38 14.95
N ALA A 115 -12.52 32.37 14.27
CA ALA A 115 -13.16 31.16 13.79
C ALA A 115 -12.25 30.38 12.83
N LEU A 116 -11.57 31.11 11.92
CA LEU A 116 -10.66 30.51 10.97
C LEU A 116 -9.39 29.94 11.64
N LYS A 117 -8.84 30.61 12.67
CA LYS A 117 -7.74 30.07 13.49
C LYS A 117 -8.15 28.77 14.17
N GLN A 118 -9.37 28.68 14.74
CA GLN A 118 -9.86 27.45 15.34
C GLN A 118 -9.99 26.33 14.31
N LEU A 119 -10.54 26.61 13.12
CA LEU A 119 -10.68 25.62 12.05
C LEU A 119 -9.31 25.12 11.58
N SER A 120 -8.37 26.03 11.34
CA SER A 120 -6.99 25.70 10.95
C SER A 120 -6.28 24.83 12.00
N ALA A 121 -6.42 25.20 13.28
CA ALA A 121 -5.86 24.43 14.39
C ALA A 121 -6.44 23.00 14.48
N ARG A 122 -7.75 22.84 14.35
CA ARG A 122 -8.40 21.52 14.30
C ARG A 122 -7.88 20.67 13.14
N ARG A 123 -7.78 21.26 11.95
CA ARG A 123 -7.24 20.59 10.77
C ARG A 123 -5.78 20.15 10.98
N LEU A 124 -4.99 20.99 11.62
CA LEU A 124 -3.60 20.62 11.95
C LEU A 124 -3.55 19.46 12.93
N VAL A 125 -4.40 19.40 13.95
CA VAL A 125 -4.48 18.25 14.87
C VAL A 125 -4.92 16.98 14.13
N GLU A 126 -5.92 17.05 13.24
CA GLU A 126 -6.32 15.92 12.40
C GLU A 126 -5.17 15.41 11.52
N GLU A 127 -4.41 16.32 10.90
CA GLU A 127 -3.21 16.00 10.13
C GLU A 127 -2.13 15.32 11.00
N LEU A 128 -1.86 15.84 12.20
CA LEU A 128 -0.88 15.25 13.11
C LEU A 128 -1.28 13.84 13.56
N ARG A 129 -2.57 13.60 13.82
CA ARG A 129 -3.08 12.25 14.13
C ARG A 129 -2.94 11.29 12.94
N MET A 130 -3.20 11.77 11.72
CA MET A 130 -3.02 10.98 10.51
C MET A 130 -1.53 10.59 10.32
N ARG A 131 -0.61 11.56 10.46
CA ARG A 131 0.84 11.31 10.37
C ARG A 131 1.35 10.41 11.49
N GLN A 132 0.81 10.52 12.69
CA GLN A 132 1.11 9.60 13.80
C GLN A 132 0.73 8.15 13.43
N LYS A 133 -0.47 7.96 12.88
CA LYS A 133 -0.92 6.66 12.37
C LYS A 133 -0.05 6.16 11.21
N ALA A 134 0.52 7.07 10.42
CA ALA A 134 1.47 6.77 9.35
C ALA A 134 2.89 6.43 9.86
N GLY A 135 3.18 6.57 11.17
CA GLY A 135 4.49 6.28 11.76
C GLY A 135 5.49 7.44 11.69
N GLN A 136 5.05 8.65 11.36
CA GLN A 136 5.88 9.84 11.23
C GLN A 136 6.06 10.52 12.59
N TYR A 137 6.68 9.82 13.52
CA TYR A 137 6.76 10.23 14.92
C TYR A 137 7.63 11.46 15.17
N GLN A 138 8.76 11.58 14.47
CA GLN A 138 9.66 12.74 14.62
C GLN A 138 9.03 14.01 14.06
N THR A 139 8.41 13.90 12.89
CA THR A 139 7.66 15.01 12.26
C THR A 139 6.53 15.48 13.17
N VAL A 140 5.71 14.55 13.67
CA VAL A 140 4.58 14.88 14.56
C VAL A 140 5.07 15.52 15.85
N HIS A 141 6.09 14.97 16.52
CA HIS A 141 6.65 15.54 17.74
C HIS A 141 7.17 16.97 17.53
N THR A 142 7.91 17.20 16.43
CA THR A 142 8.42 18.53 16.09
C THR A 142 7.30 19.54 15.84
N LEU A 143 6.25 19.13 15.14
CA LEU A 143 5.10 20.01 14.85
C LEU A 143 4.25 20.27 16.09
N LEU A 144 4.08 19.28 16.98
CA LEU A 144 3.39 19.48 18.25
C LEU A 144 4.12 20.50 19.16
N GLN A 145 5.45 20.45 19.20
CA GLN A 145 6.27 21.42 19.97
C GLN A 145 6.17 22.86 19.42
N LYS A 146 5.91 23.00 18.11
CA LYS A 146 5.78 24.28 17.41
C LYS A 146 4.31 24.67 17.15
N PHE A 147 3.36 23.99 17.80
CA PHE A 147 1.95 24.23 17.57
C PHE A 147 1.56 25.66 17.94
N PRO A 148 0.82 26.39 17.09
CA PRO A 148 0.39 27.76 17.38
C PRO A 148 -0.54 27.77 18.60
N THR A 149 -0.27 28.65 19.56
CA THR A 149 -1.05 28.73 20.81
C THR A 149 -1.90 30.01 20.89
N GLU A 150 -1.55 31.06 20.14
CA GLU A 150 -2.19 32.35 20.20
C GLU A 150 -3.58 32.35 19.54
N GLY A 151 -4.59 32.66 20.34
CA GLY A 151 -5.97 32.74 19.88
C GLY A 151 -6.65 31.41 19.59
N ILE A 152 -6.06 30.29 20.08
CA ILE A 152 -6.62 28.95 19.95
C ILE A 152 -7.41 28.54 21.20
N ALA A 153 -8.50 27.82 21.01
CA ALA A 153 -9.35 27.34 22.10
C ALA A 153 -8.61 26.37 23.03
N GLY A 154 -8.86 26.50 24.33
CA GLY A 154 -8.22 25.67 25.36
C GLY A 154 -8.43 24.16 25.14
N GLU A 155 -9.56 23.74 24.58
CA GLU A 155 -9.87 22.36 24.24
C GLU A 155 -8.85 21.77 23.23
N ILE A 156 -8.55 22.53 22.16
CA ILE A 156 -7.57 22.10 21.13
C ILE A 156 -6.16 22.07 21.75
N LEU A 157 -5.80 23.06 22.55
CA LEU A 157 -4.50 23.09 23.22
C LEU A 157 -4.33 21.94 24.24
N GLN A 158 -5.42 21.56 24.90
CA GLN A 158 -5.42 20.41 25.81
C GLN A 158 -5.18 19.11 25.02
N GLU A 159 -5.85 18.93 23.86
CA GLU A 159 -5.63 17.79 22.98
C GLU A 159 -4.18 17.69 22.48
N VAL A 160 -3.58 18.80 22.07
CA VAL A 160 -2.17 18.89 21.68
C VAL A 160 -1.24 18.47 22.83
N LYS A 161 -1.53 18.93 24.06
CA LYS A 161 -0.78 18.57 25.26
C LYS A 161 -0.89 17.08 25.58
N GLU A 162 -2.06 16.50 25.42
CA GLU A 162 -2.28 15.06 25.61
C GLU A 162 -1.49 14.23 24.61
N LEU A 163 -1.53 14.60 23.31
CA LEU A 163 -0.73 13.95 22.28
C LEU A 163 0.77 14.03 22.58
N LEU A 164 1.26 15.20 22.99
CA LEU A 164 2.67 15.36 23.35
C LEU A 164 3.04 14.49 24.56
N GLY A 165 2.17 14.48 25.60
CA GLY A 165 2.36 13.64 26.79
C GLY A 165 2.36 12.14 26.49
N GLU A 166 1.63 11.67 25.49
CA GLU A 166 1.72 10.27 25.03
C GLU A 166 3.08 9.91 24.45
N TYR A 167 3.70 10.82 23.69
CA TYR A 167 5.06 10.64 23.19
C TYR A 167 6.09 10.53 24.31
N GLU A 168 6.02 11.47 25.26
CA GLU A 168 6.92 11.49 26.42
C GLU A 168 6.80 10.19 27.23
N LYS A 169 5.57 9.74 27.52
CA LYS A 169 5.32 8.49 28.25
C LYS A 169 5.91 7.27 27.52
N LYS A 170 5.72 7.16 26.19
CA LYS A 170 6.29 6.06 25.41
C LYS A 170 7.81 6.10 25.39
N SER A 171 8.41 7.28 25.28
CA SER A 171 9.86 7.46 25.32
C SER A 171 10.45 7.06 26.67
N VAL A 172 9.85 7.51 27.77
CA VAL A 172 10.27 7.15 29.13
C VAL A 172 10.14 5.65 29.35
N LEU A 173 9.02 5.04 28.96
CA LEU A 173 8.82 3.59 29.06
C LEU A 173 9.89 2.82 28.27
N ALA A 174 10.19 3.24 27.04
CA ALA A 174 11.19 2.59 26.21
C ALA A 174 12.59 2.62 26.89
N GLN A 175 12.99 3.77 27.43
CA GLN A 175 14.27 3.91 28.14
C GLN A 175 14.32 3.06 29.43
N ASP A 176 13.24 3.03 30.22
CA ASP A 176 13.15 2.20 31.42
C ASP A 176 13.28 0.70 31.07
N LEU A 177 12.55 0.22 30.06
CA LEU A 177 12.62 -1.18 29.63
C LEU A 177 14.01 -1.55 29.12
N LEU A 178 14.69 -0.69 28.37
CA LEU A 178 16.08 -0.94 27.92
C LEU A 178 17.04 -1.00 29.11
N SER A 179 16.92 -0.08 30.06
CA SER A 179 17.77 -0.09 31.26
C SER A 179 17.60 -1.34 32.12
N LYS A 180 16.33 -1.78 32.30
CA LYS A 180 16.01 -3.03 33.02
C LYS A 180 16.53 -4.26 32.29
N LEU A 181 16.34 -4.32 30.94
CA LEU A 181 16.81 -5.44 30.14
C LEU A 181 18.34 -5.56 30.18
N ASP A 182 19.08 -4.46 30.03
CA ASP A 182 20.54 -4.47 30.13
C ASP A 182 21.01 -4.93 31.52
N SER A 183 20.40 -4.40 32.59
CA SER A 183 20.73 -4.79 33.96
C SER A 183 20.53 -6.29 34.20
N LEU A 184 19.43 -6.87 33.68
CA LEU A 184 19.14 -8.31 33.77
C LEU A 184 20.16 -9.14 32.98
N ILE A 185 20.55 -8.73 31.79
CA ILE A 185 21.56 -9.42 30.97
C ILE A 185 22.89 -9.51 31.68
N GLN A 186 23.31 -8.45 32.41
CA GLN A 186 24.57 -8.44 33.16
C GLN A 186 24.55 -9.46 34.31
N THR A 187 23.41 -9.91 34.81
CA THR A 187 23.30 -10.92 35.87
C THR A 187 23.38 -12.38 35.34
N ILE A 188 23.46 -12.60 34.04
CA ILE A 188 23.59 -13.94 33.45
C ILE A 188 25.04 -14.43 33.64
N ASP A 189 25.21 -15.57 34.32
CA ASP A 189 26.54 -16.09 34.71
C ASP A 189 27.32 -16.64 33.51
N GLU A 190 26.62 -17.33 32.58
CA GLU A 190 27.25 -17.99 31.44
C GLU A 190 27.71 -16.96 30.38
N THR A 191 29.01 -16.81 30.19
CA THR A 191 29.60 -15.79 29.33
C THR A 191 29.12 -15.87 27.85
N PRO A 192 29.10 -17.03 27.16
CA PRO A 192 28.61 -17.11 25.78
C PRO A 192 27.13 -16.70 25.66
N THR A 193 26.27 -17.13 26.58
CA THR A 193 24.86 -16.79 26.65
C THR A 193 24.66 -15.30 26.88
N ARG A 194 25.42 -14.71 27.82
CA ARG A 194 25.38 -13.25 28.07
C ARG A 194 25.82 -12.45 26.85
N GLN A 195 26.86 -12.87 26.13
CA GLN A 195 27.30 -12.20 24.91
C GLN A 195 26.18 -12.19 23.83
N LEU A 196 25.56 -13.33 23.58
CA LEU A 196 24.48 -13.43 22.61
C LEU A 196 23.26 -12.57 23.04
N CYS A 197 22.89 -12.57 24.31
CA CYS A 197 21.85 -11.68 24.83
C CYS A 197 22.19 -10.21 24.61
N SER A 198 23.48 -9.83 24.79
CA SER A 198 23.94 -8.46 24.56
C SER A 198 23.91 -8.04 23.08
N GLU A 199 24.12 -8.99 22.13
CA GLU A 199 23.93 -8.73 20.69
C GLU A 199 22.47 -8.45 20.38
N VAL A 200 21.55 -9.28 20.88
CA VAL A 200 20.11 -9.06 20.70
C VAL A 200 19.67 -7.74 21.33
N PHE A 201 20.17 -7.41 22.52
CA PHE A 201 19.88 -6.13 23.17
C PHE A 201 20.29 -4.93 22.32
N LYS A 202 21.47 -4.95 21.71
CA LYS A 202 21.91 -3.86 20.81
C LYS A 202 20.96 -3.67 19.64
N GLU A 203 20.44 -4.77 19.06
CA GLU A 203 19.45 -4.72 18.00
C GLU A 203 18.12 -4.12 18.50
N ILE A 204 17.63 -4.61 19.64
CA ILE A 204 16.41 -4.06 20.27
C ILE A 204 16.55 -2.56 20.51
N ALA A 205 17.68 -2.13 21.10
CA ALA A 205 17.92 -0.72 21.39
C ALA A 205 17.97 0.15 20.13
N ALA A 206 18.55 -0.37 19.04
CA ALA A 206 18.64 0.36 17.77
C ALA A 206 17.28 0.49 17.05
N ASP A 207 16.39 -0.48 17.20
CA ASP A 207 15.13 -0.59 16.46
C ASP A 207 13.89 -0.32 17.32
N LEU A 208 14.06 0.09 18.57
CA LEU A 208 12.94 0.37 19.46
C LEU A 208 12.27 1.69 19.08
N THR A 209 11.06 1.60 18.53
CA THR A 209 10.22 2.70 18.11
C THR A 209 8.83 2.57 18.75
N PRO A 210 7.95 3.56 18.68
CA PRO A 210 6.57 3.41 19.14
C PRO A 210 5.81 2.24 18.50
N ASP A 211 6.20 1.80 17.29
CA ASP A 211 5.59 0.65 16.59
C ASP A 211 6.15 -0.69 17.05
N THR A 212 7.40 -0.75 17.47
CA THR A 212 8.05 -1.98 17.93
C THR A 212 8.01 -2.17 19.44
N LEU A 213 7.78 -1.09 20.21
CA LEU A 213 7.64 -1.13 21.66
C LEU A 213 6.60 -2.17 22.16
N PRO A 214 5.43 -2.36 21.51
CA PRO A 214 4.49 -3.40 21.92
C PRO A 214 5.06 -4.83 21.90
N ARG A 215 6.13 -5.12 21.16
CA ARG A 215 6.78 -6.43 21.16
C ARG A 215 7.38 -6.80 22.51
N LEU A 216 7.70 -5.78 23.32
CA LEU A 216 8.24 -5.95 24.68
C LEU A 216 7.15 -5.99 25.75
N ALA A 217 5.83 -6.02 25.39
CA ALA A 217 4.77 -5.90 26.38
C ALA A 217 4.78 -7.05 27.42
N ALA A 218 5.07 -8.28 27.01
CA ALA A 218 5.18 -9.41 27.95
C ALA A 218 6.37 -9.23 28.93
N PHE A 219 7.50 -8.71 28.45
CA PHE A 219 8.63 -8.32 29.27
C PHE A 219 8.25 -7.16 30.20
N ALA A 220 7.61 -6.10 29.68
CA ALA A 220 7.24 -4.93 30.46
C ALA A 220 6.33 -5.27 31.68
N GLN A 221 5.44 -6.24 31.51
CA GLN A 221 4.56 -6.70 32.58
C GLN A 221 5.29 -7.45 33.71
N LEU A 222 6.38 -8.14 33.40
CA LEU A 222 7.10 -9.05 34.31
C LEU A 222 8.54 -8.62 34.61
N ALA A 223 9.00 -7.47 34.08
CA ALA A 223 10.36 -7.00 34.25
C ALA A 223 10.76 -6.80 35.74
N ASP A 224 9.83 -6.37 36.57
CA ASP A 224 10.04 -6.10 38.00
C ASP A 224 9.66 -7.28 38.91
N ASP A 225 9.14 -8.39 38.36
CA ASP A 225 8.74 -9.57 39.13
C ASP A 225 9.97 -10.36 39.59
N GLN A 226 10.36 -10.17 40.86
CA GLN A 226 11.50 -10.86 41.45
C GLN A 226 11.25 -12.34 41.72
N SER A 227 10.03 -12.83 41.60
CA SER A 227 9.73 -14.27 41.72
C SER A 227 10.22 -15.05 40.48
N LEU A 228 10.44 -14.36 39.33
CA LEU A 228 10.97 -14.94 38.12
C LEU A 228 12.50 -14.80 38.05
N PRO A 229 13.22 -15.86 37.65
CA PRO A 229 14.63 -15.79 37.36
C PRO A 229 14.98 -14.73 36.31
N PRO A 230 16.16 -14.08 36.37
CA PRO A 230 16.59 -13.10 35.36
C PRO A 230 16.52 -13.65 33.93
N GLU A 231 16.94 -14.91 33.74
CA GLU A 231 16.92 -15.57 32.42
C GLU A 231 15.50 -15.67 31.83
N GLU A 232 14.48 -15.93 32.65
CA GLU A 232 13.08 -16.00 32.16
C GLU A 232 12.58 -14.63 31.71
N ARG A 233 12.94 -13.57 32.42
CA ARG A 233 12.57 -12.19 32.06
C ARG A 233 13.29 -11.75 30.78
N VAL A 234 14.58 -12.05 30.63
CA VAL A 234 15.33 -11.80 29.39
C VAL A 234 14.75 -12.61 28.22
N ALA A 235 14.34 -13.87 28.45
CA ALA A 235 13.71 -14.70 27.44
C ALA A 235 12.40 -14.09 26.91
N LEU A 236 11.58 -13.48 27.76
CA LEU A 236 10.37 -12.77 27.35
C LEU A 236 10.67 -11.60 26.40
N ALA A 237 11.73 -10.83 26.68
CA ALA A 237 12.12 -9.72 25.82
C ALA A 237 12.61 -10.23 24.45
N ILE A 238 13.51 -11.20 24.40
CA ILE A 238 14.09 -11.74 23.17
C ILE A 238 13.04 -12.46 22.32
N SER A 239 12.26 -13.35 22.93
CA SER A 239 11.22 -14.09 22.18
C SER A 239 10.07 -13.17 21.74
N GLY A 240 9.65 -12.21 22.56
CA GLY A 240 8.68 -11.19 22.20
C GLY A 240 9.17 -10.31 21.04
N TRP A 241 10.46 -9.99 21.01
CA TRP A 241 11.07 -9.27 19.89
C TRP A 241 11.01 -10.07 18.57
N CYS A 242 11.24 -11.38 18.63
CA CYS A 242 11.26 -12.26 17.46
C CYS A 242 9.85 -12.68 16.97
N LEU A 243 8.90 -12.90 17.89
CA LEU A 243 7.59 -13.52 17.59
C LEU A 243 6.39 -12.59 17.80
N GLY A 244 6.60 -11.41 18.42
CA GLY A 244 5.52 -10.59 18.97
C GLY A 244 5.18 -10.95 20.42
N ALA A 245 4.62 -10.00 21.16
CA ALA A 245 4.38 -10.13 22.62
C ALA A 245 3.47 -11.31 22.98
N ASP A 246 2.44 -11.58 22.19
CA ASP A 246 1.46 -12.64 22.47
C ASP A 246 2.05 -14.07 22.39
N SER A 247 3.23 -14.20 21.77
CA SER A 247 3.94 -15.46 21.60
C SER A 247 5.25 -15.52 22.39
N ALA A 248 5.44 -14.60 23.36
CA ALA A 248 6.66 -14.54 24.18
C ALA A 248 6.82 -15.79 25.06
N LEU A 249 8.06 -16.26 25.22
CA LEU A 249 8.44 -17.51 25.90
C LEU A 249 9.36 -17.21 27.09
N ARG A 250 9.27 -18.04 28.15
CA ARG A 250 10.09 -17.89 29.35
C ARG A 250 11.41 -18.69 29.31
N ARG A 251 11.62 -19.57 28.33
CA ARG A 251 12.82 -20.40 28.23
C ARG A 251 13.90 -19.68 27.43
N LEU A 252 14.98 -19.27 28.09
CA LEU A 252 16.07 -18.53 27.45
C LEU A 252 16.76 -19.31 26.32
N PRO A 253 17.09 -20.62 26.44
CA PRO A 253 17.67 -21.38 25.33
C PRO A 253 16.80 -21.37 24.08
N VAL A 254 15.47 -21.50 24.23
CA VAL A 254 14.53 -21.41 23.10
C VAL A 254 14.49 -20.00 22.51
N ALA A 255 14.44 -18.95 23.33
CA ALA A 255 14.46 -17.56 22.87
C ALA A 255 15.73 -17.24 22.06
N LEU A 256 16.90 -17.72 22.49
CA LEU A 256 18.15 -17.58 21.74
C LEU A 256 18.18 -18.43 20.48
N SER A 257 17.58 -19.63 20.51
CA SER A 257 17.40 -20.45 19.30
C SER A 257 16.54 -19.73 18.26
N LEU A 258 15.44 -19.04 18.66
CA LEU A 258 14.62 -18.25 17.74
C LEU A 258 15.42 -17.13 17.05
N TYR A 259 16.32 -16.48 17.79
CA TYR A 259 17.20 -15.46 17.22
C TYR A 259 18.14 -16.05 16.16
N ARG A 260 18.78 -17.22 16.43
CA ARG A 260 19.60 -17.94 15.43
C ARG A 260 18.78 -18.40 14.23
N VAL A 261 17.60 -18.98 14.47
CA VAL A 261 16.65 -19.40 13.42
C VAL A 261 16.31 -18.24 12.50
N ARG A 262 16.10 -17.04 13.03
CA ARG A 262 15.83 -15.84 12.22
C ARG A 262 16.99 -15.53 11.27
N GLY A 263 18.24 -15.62 11.74
CA GLY A 263 19.43 -15.46 10.89
C GLY A 263 19.49 -16.51 9.78
N LEU A 264 19.23 -17.77 10.10
CA LEU A 264 19.21 -18.87 9.12
C LEU A 264 18.06 -18.75 8.11
N ILE A 265 16.89 -18.25 8.53
CA ILE A 265 15.77 -17.92 7.62
C ILE A 265 16.20 -16.83 6.64
N LEU A 266 16.86 -15.79 7.11
CA LEU A 266 17.36 -14.71 6.27
C LEU A 266 18.37 -15.24 5.23
N ASP A 267 19.32 -16.06 5.66
CA ASP A 267 20.30 -16.71 4.77
C ASP A 267 19.60 -17.57 3.72
N TYR A 268 18.61 -18.38 4.13
CA TYR A 268 17.84 -19.23 3.22
C TYR A 268 17.08 -18.46 2.14
N LEU A 269 16.43 -17.37 2.53
CA LEU A 269 15.62 -16.54 1.61
C LEU A 269 16.49 -15.78 0.60
N ASN A 270 17.75 -15.49 0.94
CA ASN A 270 18.70 -14.80 0.05
C ASN A 270 19.58 -15.75 -0.77
N GLU A 271 19.63 -17.05 -0.46
CA GLU A 271 20.47 -17.99 -1.17
C GLU A 271 19.80 -18.46 -2.46
N GLU A 272 20.46 -18.29 -3.60
CA GLU A 272 19.96 -18.71 -4.92
C GLU A 272 20.26 -20.19 -5.23
N GLN A 273 21.36 -20.72 -4.71
CA GLN A 273 21.81 -22.07 -5.00
C GLN A 273 21.04 -23.11 -4.18
N VAL A 274 20.38 -24.05 -4.88
CA VAL A 274 19.56 -25.11 -4.25
C VAL A 274 20.35 -25.93 -3.21
N LEU A 275 21.57 -26.33 -3.54
CA LEU A 275 22.40 -27.14 -2.63
C LEU A 275 22.73 -26.41 -1.33
N LYS A 276 23.09 -25.15 -1.41
CA LYS A 276 23.35 -24.31 -0.21
C LYS A 276 22.11 -24.10 0.62
N ARG A 277 20.94 -23.93 -0.02
CA ARG A 277 19.66 -23.85 0.73
C ARG A 277 19.40 -25.14 1.52
N GLN A 278 19.73 -26.31 0.97
CA GLN A 278 19.59 -27.57 1.70
C GLN A 278 20.54 -27.65 2.91
N GLU A 279 21.78 -27.16 2.78
CA GLU A 279 22.72 -27.08 3.91
C GLU A 279 22.19 -26.14 5.02
N ILE A 280 21.63 -25.00 4.65
CA ILE A 280 21.00 -24.07 5.60
C ILE A 280 19.78 -24.74 6.26
N LEU A 281 18.98 -25.47 5.50
CA LEU A 281 17.81 -26.17 6.01
C LEU A 281 18.18 -27.27 7.03
N GLU A 282 19.26 -28.00 6.81
CA GLU A 282 19.78 -29.00 7.80
C GLU A 282 20.20 -28.30 9.10
N ARG A 283 20.87 -27.15 9.01
CA ARG A 283 21.20 -26.33 10.18
C ARG A 283 19.95 -25.82 10.89
N LEU A 284 18.94 -25.35 10.14
CA LEU A 284 17.64 -24.95 10.70
C LEU A 284 17.00 -26.09 11.49
N ARG A 285 16.94 -27.30 10.91
CA ARG A 285 16.32 -28.48 11.55
C ARG A 285 17.01 -28.90 12.85
N SER A 286 18.26 -28.52 13.07
CA SER A 286 19.00 -28.78 14.33
C SER A 286 18.64 -27.80 15.46
N GLU A 287 18.00 -26.68 15.18
CA GLU A 287 17.61 -25.68 16.17
C GLU A 287 16.25 -26.01 16.83
N GLU A 288 16.16 -25.89 18.17
CA GLU A 288 14.92 -26.15 18.91
C GLU A 288 13.77 -25.21 18.48
N GLY A 289 14.11 -23.97 18.11
CA GLY A 289 13.17 -22.96 17.62
C GLY A 289 12.72 -23.14 16.16
N ALA A 290 13.16 -24.15 15.42
CA ALA A 290 12.88 -24.31 14.00
C ALA A 290 11.58 -25.09 13.72
N THR A 291 10.48 -24.64 14.26
CA THR A 291 9.14 -25.15 13.91
C THR A 291 8.46 -24.24 12.87
N ALA A 292 7.56 -24.78 12.05
CA ALA A 292 6.80 -23.99 11.10
C ALA A 292 6.03 -22.84 11.79
N ARG A 293 5.50 -23.09 12.99
CA ARG A 293 4.80 -22.10 13.79
C ARG A 293 5.71 -20.93 14.20
N TYR A 294 6.90 -21.22 14.71
CA TYR A 294 7.84 -20.18 15.10
C TYR A 294 8.44 -19.48 13.88
N ALA A 295 8.73 -20.21 12.81
CA ALA A 295 9.21 -19.64 11.55
C ALA A 295 8.21 -18.63 10.96
N ALA A 296 6.92 -18.95 10.97
CA ALA A 296 5.86 -18.02 10.54
C ALA A 296 5.83 -16.76 11.42
N GLY A 297 5.91 -16.90 12.75
CA GLY A 297 5.99 -15.78 13.69
C GLY A 297 7.22 -14.89 13.43
N ILE A 298 8.40 -15.50 13.23
CA ILE A 298 9.64 -14.80 12.90
C ILE A 298 9.48 -14.02 11.58
N LEU A 299 8.98 -14.65 10.51
CA LEU A 299 8.76 -14.03 9.20
C LEU A 299 7.83 -12.82 9.27
N ALA A 300 6.79 -12.90 10.08
CA ALA A 300 5.84 -11.79 10.27
C ALA A 300 6.46 -10.58 10.99
N HIS A 301 7.54 -10.77 11.78
CA HIS A 301 8.15 -9.74 12.62
C HIS A 301 9.59 -9.37 12.23
N MET A 302 10.23 -10.10 11.28
CA MET A 302 11.58 -9.78 10.83
C MET A 302 11.58 -8.67 9.75
N ARG A 303 12.74 -8.05 9.56
CA ARG A 303 12.98 -7.14 8.43
C ARG A 303 12.80 -7.85 7.09
N PRO A 304 12.51 -7.13 6.00
CA PRO A 304 12.53 -7.70 4.65
C PRO A 304 13.88 -8.39 4.37
N PRO A 305 13.88 -9.55 3.67
CA PRO A 305 15.10 -10.33 3.50
C PRO A 305 16.14 -9.66 2.59
N LYS A 306 15.72 -8.94 1.55
CA LYS A 306 16.65 -8.25 0.65
C LYS A 306 17.01 -6.87 1.19
N PRO A 307 18.27 -6.43 1.03
CA PRO A 307 18.68 -5.09 1.43
C PRO A 307 17.96 -4.00 0.62
N LEU A 308 17.86 -2.82 1.20
CA LEU A 308 17.42 -1.63 0.47
C LEU A 308 18.46 -1.31 -0.62
N PRO A 309 18.03 -0.96 -1.83
CA PRO A 309 18.92 -0.45 -2.87
C PRO A 309 19.43 0.96 -2.52
N GLU A 310 20.29 1.51 -3.37
CA GLU A 310 20.69 2.92 -3.25
C GLU A 310 19.55 3.84 -3.68
N GLU A 311 19.37 4.93 -2.93
CA GLU A 311 18.41 5.97 -3.29
C GLU A 311 18.82 6.71 -4.55
N LEU A 312 17.87 7.16 -5.35
CA LEU A 312 18.15 8.03 -6.48
C LEU A 312 18.74 9.37 -6.00
N PRO A 313 19.77 9.91 -6.68
CA PRO A 313 20.43 11.14 -6.25
C PRO A 313 19.45 12.30 -6.06
N GLN A 314 19.52 12.96 -4.91
CA GLN A 314 18.68 14.11 -4.53
C GLN A 314 17.16 13.82 -4.49
N LYS A 315 16.77 12.55 -4.35
CA LYS A 315 15.37 12.11 -4.30
C LYS A 315 15.16 11.19 -3.10
N SER A 316 14.87 11.77 -1.94
CA SER A 316 14.70 11.03 -0.68
C SER A 316 13.62 9.96 -0.76
N GLY A 317 13.95 8.75 -0.32
CA GLY A 317 13.05 7.59 -0.30
C GLY A 317 12.65 7.09 -1.69
N CYS A 318 13.32 7.52 -2.77
CA CYS A 318 13.01 7.11 -4.14
C CYS A 318 14.07 6.14 -4.68
N PHE A 319 13.63 5.02 -5.25
CA PHE A 319 14.48 3.95 -5.75
C PHE A 319 14.05 3.52 -7.15
N GLU A 320 15.03 3.14 -7.98
CA GLU A 320 14.80 2.44 -9.24
C GLU A 320 15.42 1.06 -9.16
N ILE A 321 14.63 0.02 -9.43
CA ILE A 321 15.01 -1.37 -9.18
C ILE A 321 14.78 -2.20 -10.42
N ALA A 322 15.80 -2.94 -10.84
CA ALA A 322 15.70 -3.94 -11.90
C ALA A 322 15.12 -5.25 -11.35
N VAL A 323 14.19 -5.84 -12.09
CA VAL A 323 13.55 -7.11 -11.74
C VAL A 323 13.46 -8.05 -12.93
N THR A 324 13.80 -9.33 -12.72
CA THR A 324 13.64 -10.38 -13.73
C THR A 324 12.22 -10.96 -13.63
N TRP A 325 11.44 -10.82 -14.69
CA TRP A 325 10.09 -11.38 -14.81
C TRP A 325 10.07 -12.68 -15.61
N ASP A 326 10.97 -12.82 -16.58
CA ASP A 326 11.27 -14.04 -17.34
C ASP A 326 12.79 -14.13 -17.54
N SER A 327 13.35 -15.34 -17.42
CA SER A 327 14.80 -15.58 -17.60
C SER A 327 15.30 -15.40 -19.03
N LYS A 328 14.39 -15.36 -20.00
CA LYS A 328 14.69 -15.20 -21.45
C LYS A 328 14.59 -13.77 -21.93
N GLU A 329 14.03 -12.88 -21.11
CA GLU A 329 13.79 -11.48 -21.42
C GLU A 329 14.73 -10.56 -20.62
N PRO A 330 15.03 -9.38 -21.12
CA PRO A 330 15.80 -8.40 -20.34
C PRO A 330 15.05 -8.04 -19.06
N PRO A 331 15.76 -7.69 -17.98
CA PRO A 331 15.14 -7.21 -16.75
C PRO A 331 14.24 -6.01 -17.03
N ALA A 332 13.08 -5.98 -16.40
CA ALA A 332 12.22 -4.81 -16.33
C ALA A 332 12.63 -3.95 -15.12
N HIS A 333 12.18 -2.72 -15.07
CA HIS A 333 12.44 -1.80 -13.96
C HIS A 333 11.14 -1.39 -13.29
N TYR A 334 11.23 -1.00 -12.03
CA TYR A 334 10.14 -0.33 -11.34
C TYR A 334 10.68 0.73 -10.39
N LEU A 335 9.92 1.80 -10.24
CA LEU A 335 10.19 2.87 -9.30
C LEU A 335 9.46 2.63 -7.98
N VAL A 336 10.08 3.03 -6.88
CA VAL A 336 9.47 2.98 -5.55
C VAL A 336 9.65 4.33 -4.86
N GLN A 337 8.60 4.83 -4.24
CA GLN A 337 8.65 5.93 -3.30
C GLN A 337 8.22 5.44 -1.92
N LEU A 338 9.12 5.53 -0.95
CA LEU A 338 8.82 5.26 0.46
C LEU A 338 8.20 6.49 1.13
N PRO A 339 7.33 6.29 2.14
CA PRO A 339 6.84 7.39 2.97
C PRO A 339 7.97 7.95 3.85
N PRO A 340 7.84 9.21 4.31
CA PRO A 340 8.78 9.77 5.30
C PRO A 340 8.87 8.90 6.56
N GLU A 341 10.06 8.87 7.17
CA GLU A 341 10.33 8.09 8.38
C GLU A 341 10.03 6.58 8.21
N TYR A 342 10.25 6.03 6.99
CA TYR A 342 10.11 4.60 6.75
C TYR A 342 10.98 3.78 7.71
N HIS A 343 10.38 2.78 8.34
CA HIS A 343 11.09 1.86 9.24
C HIS A 343 10.84 0.40 8.82
N PRO A 344 11.88 -0.45 8.67
CA PRO A 344 11.74 -1.79 8.10
C PRO A 344 10.99 -2.79 9.00
N LEU A 345 10.72 -2.47 10.25
CA LEU A 345 9.93 -3.29 11.17
C LEU A 345 8.47 -2.82 11.32
N ARG A 346 8.07 -1.77 10.62
CA ARG A 346 6.68 -1.32 10.49
C ARG A 346 6.13 -1.78 9.14
N LYS A 347 4.89 -2.28 9.09
CA LYS A 347 4.20 -2.66 7.85
C LYS A 347 3.47 -1.46 7.25
N TYR A 348 3.61 -1.27 5.94
CA TYR A 348 3.04 -0.14 5.21
C TYR A 348 2.05 -0.58 4.16
N PRO A 349 0.86 0.04 4.08
CA PRO A 349 -0.02 -0.13 2.93
C PRO A 349 0.68 0.37 1.66
N THR A 350 0.35 -0.23 0.53
CA THR A 350 1.09 -0.01 -0.71
C THR A 350 0.17 0.22 -1.90
N ILE A 351 0.52 1.17 -2.74
CA ILE A 351 -0.13 1.46 -4.02
C ILE A 351 0.78 0.97 -5.14
N VAL A 352 0.27 0.08 -5.98
CA VAL A 352 0.90 -0.33 -7.25
C VAL A 352 0.19 0.43 -8.36
N THR A 353 0.88 1.36 -9.02
CA THR A 353 0.26 2.28 -9.97
C THR A 353 0.77 2.06 -11.40
N LEU A 354 -0.16 1.90 -12.34
CA LEU A 354 0.12 1.63 -13.75
C LEU A 354 -0.06 2.90 -14.57
N HIS A 355 1.01 3.33 -15.24
CA HIS A 355 0.98 4.51 -16.09
C HIS A 355 0.22 4.26 -17.40
N GLY A 356 -0.38 5.30 -17.96
CA GLY A 356 -0.91 5.25 -19.33
C GLY A 356 0.21 5.22 -20.36
N LEU A 357 -0.09 4.77 -21.57
CA LEU A 357 0.91 4.61 -22.65
C LEU A 357 1.59 5.93 -23.10
N GLN A 358 1.02 7.07 -22.73
CA GLN A 358 1.56 8.41 -23.02
C GLN A 358 2.12 9.12 -21.78
N THR A 359 2.22 8.39 -20.66
CA THR A 359 2.72 8.89 -19.39
C THR A 359 3.84 7.98 -18.87
N THR A 360 4.52 8.41 -17.82
CA THR A 360 5.67 7.68 -17.26
C THR A 360 5.38 7.17 -15.86
N PRO A 361 6.12 6.17 -15.37
CA PRO A 361 6.04 5.73 -13.97
C PRO A 361 6.27 6.84 -12.97
N GLU A 362 7.19 7.79 -13.26
CA GLU A 362 7.46 8.95 -12.41
C GLU A 362 6.21 9.81 -12.24
N GLN A 363 5.52 10.10 -13.35
CA GLN A 363 4.28 10.90 -13.31
C GLN A 363 3.18 10.22 -12.49
N GLN A 364 3.15 8.88 -12.46
CA GLN A 364 2.23 8.15 -11.58
C GLN A 364 2.60 8.30 -10.11
N ILE A 365 3.89 8.24 -9.78
CA ILE A 365 4.35 8.52 -8.42
C ILE A 365 4.05 9.98 -8.05
N ASP A 366 4.27 10.94 -8.95
CA ASP A 366 3.95 12.35 -8.74
C ASP A 366 2.46 12.56 -8.42
N TRP A 367 1.59 11.83 -9.11
CA TRP A 367 0.15 11.91 -8.87
C TRP A 367 -0.24 11.48 -7.44
N TRP A 368 0.39 10.41 -6.91
CA TRP A 368 0.10 9.88 -5.58
C TRP A 368 0.90 10.58 -4.47
N ALA A 369 2.19 10.77 -4.68
CA ALA A 369 3.14 11.22 -3.67
C ALA A 369 3.54 12.71 -3.79
N GLY A 370 3.07 13.41 -4.84
CA GLY A 370 3.45 14.78 -5.15
C GLY A 370 4.81 14.86 -5.85
N GLU A 371 5.11 16.03 -6.42
CA GLU A 371 6.43 16.32 -6.99
C GLU A 371 7.46 16.53 -5.88
N PHE A 372 8.75 16.45 -6.23
CA PHE A 372 9.83 16.74 -5.31
C PHE A 372 9.93 18.24 -5.03
N ASP A 373 10.10 18.61 -3.77
CA ASP A 373 10.46 19.96 -3.36
C ASP A 373 11.96 20.25 -3.61
N ASN A 374 12.40 21.48 -3.32
CA ASN A 374 13.79 21.90 -3.49
C ASN A 374 14.78 21.15 -2.57
N ALA A 375 14.29 20.49 -1.53
CA ALA A 375 15.08 19.67 -0.61
C ALA A 375 15.10 18.19 -1.02
N GLY A 376 14.43 17.82 -2.12
CA GLY A 376 14.36 16.44 -2.60
C GLY A 376 13.36 15.57 -1.86
N ASN A 377 12.38 16.14 -1.19
CA ASN A 377 11.32 15.41 -0.51
C ASN A 377 9.99 15.49 -1.26
N ARG A 378 9.17 14.45 -1.17
CA ARG A 378 7.79 14.45 -1.65
C ARG A 378 6.82 14.72 -0.50
N ILE A 379 5.90 15.65 -0.71
CA ILE A 379 4.94 16.09 0.31
C ILE A 379 3.48 15.75 -0.03
N GLY A 380 3.27 14.90 -1.04
CA GLY A 380 1.93 14.51 -1.49
C GLY A 380 1.24 13.53 -0.55
N GLN A 381 0.03 13.13 -0.94
CA GLN A 381 -0.89 12.40 -0.06
C GLN A 381 -0.37 11.02 0.34
N ALA A 382 0.28 10.26 -0.56
CA ALA A 382 0.81 8.94 -0.23
C ALA A 382 1.81 9.00 0.93
N GLY A 383 2.75 9.96 0.89
CA GLY A 383 3.70 10.18 1.99
C GLY A 383 3.00 10.54 3.30
N ARG A 384 2.03 11.45 3.25
CA ARG A 384 1.26 11.92 4.43
C ARG A 384 0.47 10.80 5.10
N HIS A 385 -0.14 9.91 4.28
CA HIS A 385 -0.90 8.74 4.75
C HIS A 385 -0.04 7.51 5.06
N GLY A 386 1.29 7.56 4.81
CA GLY A 386 2.21 6.46 5.08
C GLY A 386 2.10 5.30 4.11
N TYR A 387 1.83 5.55 2.84
CA TYR A 387 1.79 4.54 1.79
C TYR A 387 3.11 4.46 1.03
N ILE A 388 3.54 3.25 0.72
CA ILE A 388 4.57 3.00 -0.30
C ILE A 388 3.90 3.11 -1.67
N VAL A 389 4.56 3.74 -2.65
CA VAL A 389 4.07 3.79 -4.04
C VAL A 389 5.05 3.06 -4.93
N ILE A 390 4.56 2.11 -5.73
CA ILE A 390 5.32 1.30 -6.68
C ILE A 390 4.79 1.56 -8.08
N ALA A 391 5.67 1.94 -9.00
CA ALA A 391 5.32 2.20 -10.40
C ALA A 391 6.18 1.35 -11.34
N PRO A 392 5.70 0.19 -11.81
CA PRO A 392 6.42 -0.64 -12.77
C PRO A 392 6.50 0.00 -14.16
N HIS A 393 7.63 -0.20 -14.86
CA HIS A 393 7.75 0.02 -16.31
C HIS A 393 7.15 -1.19 -17.04
N TRP A 394 5.83 -1.29 -17.05
CA TRP A 394 5.10 -2.48 -17.51
C TRP A 394 4.88 -2.53 -19.02
N THR A 395 5.00 -1.40 -19.72
CA THR A 395 4.83 -1.29 -21.17
C THR A 395 6.15 -1.52 -21.91
N GLN A 396 6.06 -1.79 -23.20
CA GLN A 396 7.21 -1.75 -24.13
C GLN A 396 7.34 -0.37 -24.78
N ASP A 397 8.53 -0.06 -25.26
CA ASP A 397 8.75 1.15 -26.04
C ASP A 397 7.83 1.20 -27.25
N GLN A 398 7.22 2.37 -27.50
CA GLN A 398 6.30 2.62 -28.60
C GLN A 398 5.01 1.76 -28.59
N GLN A 399 4.68 1.12 -27.46
CA GLN A 399 3.43 0.41 -27.33
C GLN A 399 2.25 1.38 -27.43
N VAL A 400 1.25 1.06 -28.27
CA VAL A 400 0.10 1.95 -28.58
C VAL A 400 -1.19 1.57 -27.86
N ASN A 401 -1.30 0.33 -27.35
CA ASN A 401 -2.45 -0.15 -26.58
C ASN A 401 -2.06 -1.24 -25.61
N TYR A 402 -2.90 -1.49 -24.63
CA TYR A 402 -2.77 -2.62 -23.71
C TYR A 402 -2.98 -3.93 -24.45
N GLN A 403 -2.05 -4.88 -24.29
CA GLN A 403 -2.01 -6.11 -25.09
C GLN A 403 -2.59 -7.33 -24.37
N TYR A 404 -2.84 -7.23 -23.04
CA TYR A 404 -3.32 -8.35 -22.21
C TYR A 404 -2.34 -9.53 -22.16
N SER A 405 -1.07 -9.25 -22.29
CA SER A 405 0.00 -10.23 -22.50
C SER A 405 0.59 -10.76 -21.19
N ALA A 406 1.21 -11.94 -21.27
CA ALA A 406 1.96 -12.53 -20.16
C ALA A 406 3.11 -11.62 -19.69
N ARG A 407 3.73 -10.85 -20.59
CA ARG A 407 4.79 -9.92 -20.25
C ARG A 407 4.28 -8.79 -19.37
N GLU A 408 3.19 -8.15 -19.76
CA GLU A 408 2.62 -7.01 -19.01
C GLU A 408 2.24 -7.43 -17.58
N HIS A 409 1.54 -8.56 -17.44
CA HIS A 409 1.24 -9.14 -16.12
C HIS A 409 2.50 -9.57 -15.39
N GLY A 410 3.41 -10.26 -16.07
CA GLY A 410 4.64 -10.78 -15.50
C GLY A 410 5.53 -9.70 -14.89
N VAL A 411 5.69 -8.57 -15.58
CA VAL A 411 6.46 -7.41 -15.07
C VAL A 411 5.85 -6.84 -13.81
N VAL A 412 4.52 -6.60 -13.80
CA VAL A 412 3.82 -6.05 -12.62
C VAL A 412 3.92 -7.00 -11.43
N LEU A 413 3.63 -8.28 -11.63
CA LEU A 413 3.67 -9.30 -10.58
C LEU A 413 5.10 -9.55 -10.07
N ALA A 414 6.12 -9.46 -10.93
CA ALA A 414 7.51 -9.58 -10.53
C ALA A 414 7.96 -8.36 -9.69
N ALA A 415 7.57 -7.15 -10.09
CA ALA A 415 7.84 -5.95 -9.31
C ALA A 415 7.20 -6.01 -7.91
N VAL A 416 5.96 -6.46 -7.80
CA VAL A 416 5.26 -6.64 -6.52
C VAL A 416 5.95 -7.68 -5.64
N ARG A 417 6.34 -8.83 -6.20
CA ARG A 417 7.04 -9.89 -5.45
C ARG A 417 8.43 -9.45 -4.96
N ASP A 418 9.20 -8.75 -5.81
CA ASP A 418 10.50 -8.22 -5.40
C ASP A 418 10.34 -7.14 -4.32
N ALA A 419 9.34 -6.27 -4.46
CA ALA A 419 9.02 -5.26 -3.45
C ALA A 419 8.65 -5.87 -2.08
N PHE A 420 7.90 -6.98 -2.03
CA PHE A 420 7.60 -7.73 -0.80
C PHE A 420 8.85 -8.27 -0.11
N GLN A 421 9.90 -8.55 -0.89
CA GLN A 421 11.18 -9.03 -0.37
C GLN A 421 12.11 -7.90 0.09
N ARG A 422 11.91 -6.64 -0.36
CA ARG A 422 12.78 -5.49 -0.05
C ARG A 422 12.18 -4.52 0.94
N PHE A 423 10.86 -4.37 0.91
CA PHE A 423 10.17 -3.37 1.70
C PHE A 423 9.19 -4.00 2.67
N SER A 424 8.95 -3.32 3.78
CA SER A 424 8.02 -3.81 4.79
C SER A 424 6.57 -3.47 4.42
N ILE A 425 6.06 -4.20 3.44
CA ILE A 425 4.71 -4.05 2.91
C ILE A 425 3.71 -4.83 3.76
N ASP A 426 2.59 -4.20 4.05
CA ASP A 426 1.38 -4.88 4.53
C ASP A 426 0.72 -5.57 3.34
N THR A 427 0.94 -6.88 3.21
CA THR A 427 0.45 -7.65 2.06
C THR A 427 -1.08 -7.76 2.01
N ASP A 428 -1.78 -7.42 3.10
CA ASP A 428 -3.24 -7.35 3.14
C ASP A 428 -3.79 -5.98 2.69
N ARG A 429 -2.91 -5.00 2.46
CA ARG A 429 -3.27 -3.64 2.07
C ARG A 429 -2.48 -3.17 0.84
N VAL A 430 -2.49 -4.00 -0.21
CA VAL A 430 -1.87 -3.69 -1.51
C VAL A 430 -2.96 -3.34 -2.51
N PHE A 431 -2.91 -2.13 -3.05
CA PHE A 431 -3.91 -1.60 -3.97
C PHE A 431 -3.33 -1.50 -5.37
N LEU A 432 -4.07 -2.00 -6.38
CA LEU A 432 -3.72 -1.83 -7.78
C LEU A 432 -4.46 -0.63 -8.34
N THR A 433 -3.76 0.23 -9.05
CA THR A 433 -4.39 1.40 -9.68
C THR A 433 -3.79 1.68 -11.06
N GLY A 434 -4.52 2.40 -11.89
CA GLY A 434 -4.01 2.83 -13.17
C GLY A 434 -4.86 3.92 -13.81
N HIS A 435 -4.18 4.70 -14.67
CA HIS A 435 -4.79 5.78 -15.42
C HIS A 435 -4.85 5.43 -16.91
N PHE A 436 -5.99 5.69 -17.56
CA PHE A 436 -6.18 5.48 -18.99
C PHE A 436 -5.93 4.01 -19.38
N SER A 437 -4.97 3.75 -20.27
CA SER A 437 -4.56 2.38 -20.61
C SER A 437 -3.96 1.61 -19.42
N GLY A 438 -3.34 2.30 -18.46
CA GLY A 438 -2.99 1.72 -17.16
C GLY A 438 -4.23 1.37 -16.34
N GLY A 439 -5.33 2.10 -16.50
CA GLY A 439 -6.64 1.78 -15.92
C GLY A 439 -7.24 0.52 -16.55
N ASP A 440 -7.13 0.35 -17.89
CA ASP A 440 -7.53 -0.88 -18.58
C ASP A 440 -6.76 -2.08 -18.00
N ALA A 441 -5.44 -1.93 -17.85
CA ALA A 441 -4.57 -2.96 -17.28
C ALA A 441 -4.91 -3.25 -15.80
N ALA A 442 -5.18 -2.22 -15.00
CA ALA A 442 -5.56 -2.39 -13.59
C ALA A 442 -6.89 -3.14 -13.45
N TRP A 443 -7.87 -2.86 -14.33
CA TRP A 443 -9.14 -3.60 -14.33
C TRP A 443 -8.92 -5.08 -14.63
N ASP A 444 -8.22 -5.37 -15.72
CA ASP A 444 -7.95 -6.75 -16.14
C ASP A 444 -7.11 -7.52 -15.13
N MET A 445 -6.00 -6.95 -14.65
CA MET A 445 -5.13 -7.59 -13.64
C MET A 445 -5.82 -7.74 -12.28
N GLY A 446 -6.71 -6.80 -11.94
CA GLY A 446 -7.54 -6.90 -10.74
C GLY A 446 -8.45 -8.11 -10.77
N LEU A 447 -9.10 -8.34 -11.90
CA LEU A 447 -9.95 -9.51 -12.12
C LEU A 447 -9.15 -10.81 -12.31
N ALA A 448 -7.96 -10.75 -12.90
CA ALA A 448 -7.10 -11.90 -13.12
C ALA A 448 -6.48 -12.46 -11.83
N HIS A 449 -6.20 -11.58 -10.86
CA HIS A 449 -5.52 -11.92 -9.62
C HIS A 449 -6.29 -11.39 -8.38
N PRO A 450 -7.57 -11.76 -8.19
CA PRO A 450 -8.45 -11.16 -7.17
C PRO A 450 -7.99 -11.42 -5.72
N SER A 451 -7.17 -12.45 -5.49
CA SER A 451 -6.63 -12.80 -4.19
C SER A 451 -5.39 -11.98 -3.77
N LEU A 452 -4.84 -11.18 -4.69
CA LEU A 452 -3.62 -10.41 -4.44
C LEU A 452 -3.92 -8.99 -3.91
N TRP A 453 -5.03 -8.40 -4.35
CA TRP A 453 -5.31 -6.99 -4.15
C TRP A 453 -6.31 -6.74 -3.02
N ALA A 454 -6.03 -5.74 -2.19
CA ALA A 454 -6.97 -5.20 -1.21
C ALA A 454 -8.10 -4.41 -1.88
N GLY A 455 -7.82 -3.85 -3.06
CA GLY A 455 -8.75 -3.13 -3.89
C GLY A 455 -8.11 -2.67 -5.18
N VAL A 456 -8.94 -2.34 -6.17
CA VAL A 456 -8.54 -1.89 -7.50
C VAL A 456 -9.14 -0.53 -7.78
N ILE A 457 -8.31 0.43 -8.20
CA ILE A 457 -8.72 1.79 -8.53
C ILE A 457 -8.46 2.02 -10.02
N VAL A 458 -9.54 2.26 -10.76
CA VAL A 458 -9.51 2.45 -12.22
C VAL A 458 -9.85 3.90 -12.52
N ILE A 459 -8.93 4.65 -13.13
CA ILE A 459 -9.13 6.06 -13.48
C ILE A 459 -9.15 6.19 -15.00
N SER A 460 -10.30 6.56 -15.58
CA SER A 460 -10.53 6.65 -17.02
C SER A 460 -10.13 5.37 -17.79
N GLY A 461 -10.35 4.21 -17.19
CA GLY A 461 -10.04 2.90 -17.77
C GLY A 461 -11.27 2.19 -18.30
N ARG A 462 -11.03 1.23 -19.21
CA ARG A 462 -12.06 0.46 -19.92
C ARG A 462 -12.07 -0.99 -19.49
N SER A 463 -13.27 -1.52 -19.22
CA SER A 463 -13.52 -2.96 -19.13
C SER A 463 -13.64 -3.56 -20.52
N ASP A 464 -12.62 -4.29 -20.97
CA ASP A 464 -12.60 -4.89 -22.31
C ASP A 464 -12.06 -6.33 -22.26
N LYS A 465 -12.20 -7.07 -23.36
CA LYS A 465 -11.71 -8.44 -23.57
C LYS A 465 -12.00 -9.38 -22.38
N TYR A 466 -10.95 -9.84 -21.72
CA TYR A 466 -11.04 -10.83 -20.62
C TYR A 466 -11.92 -10.36 -19.46
N CYS A 467 -12.01 -9.07 -19.19
CA CYS A 467 -12.87 -8.51 -18.14
C CYS A 467 -14.32 -8.99 -18.30
N THR A 468 -14.80 -9.09 -19.55
CA THR A 468 -16.14 -9.59 -19.88
C THR A 468 -16.39 -11.02 -19.39
N TYR A 469 -15.38 -11.86 -19.33
CA TYR A 469 -15.46 -13.26 -18.93
C TYR A 469 -15.02 -13.48 -17.48
N TYR A 470 -14.21 -12.58 -16.95
CA TYR A 470 -13.71 -12.61 -15.56
C TYR A 470 -14.60 -11.81 -14.60
N TRP A 471 -15.69 -11.23 -15.06
CA TRP A 471 -16.53 -10.31 -14.29
C TRP A 471 -16.97 -10.85 -12.92
N GLU A 472 -17.18 -12.18 -12.79
CA GLU A 472 -17.53 -12.80 -11.50
C GLU A 472 -16.38 -12.73 -10.47
N ASN A 473 -15.13 -12.59 -10.92
CA ASN A 473 -13.99 -12.44 -10.02
C ASN A 473 -14.04 -11.13 -9.22
N ALA A 474 -14.77 -10.11 -9.71
CA ALA A 474 -15.03 -8.86 -9.00
C ALA A 474 -15.83 -9.05 -7.69
N ALA A 475 -16.45 -10.21 -7.47
CA ALA A 475 -17.10 -10.52 -6.19
C ALA A 475 -16.11 -10.57 -5.02
N HIS A 476 -14.83 -10.70 -5.30
CA HIS A 476 -13.79 -10.99 -4.30
C HIS A 476 -12.77 -9.88 -4.11
N VAL A 477 -12.83 -8.82 -4.93
CA VAL A 477 -11.94 -7.66 -4.86
C VAL A 477 -12.75 -6.37 -5.01
N PRO A 478 -12.64 -5.41 -4.08
CA PRO A 478 -13.32 -4.12 -4.18
C PRO A 478 -12.80 -3.29 -5.37
N PHE A 479 -13.70 -2.62 -6.08
CA PHE A 479 -13.36 -1.69 -7.16
C PHE A 479 -13.78 -0.25 -6.83
N TYR A 480 -12.92 0.71 -7.18
CA TYR A 480 -13.23 2.13 -7.23
C TYR A 480 -12.96 2.63 -8.65
N ILE A 481 -14.00 3.06 -9.34
CA ILE A 481 -13.92 3.44 -10.76
C ILE A 481 -14.22 4.93 -10.88
N VAL A 482 -13.28 5.69 -11.46
CA VAL A 482 -13.38 7.13 -11.66
C VAL A 482 -13.41 7.42 -13.15
N GLN A 483 -14.40 8.17 -13.60
CA GLN A 483 -14.55 8.52 -15.02
C GLN A 483 -15.26 9.86 -15.20
N GLY A 484 -15.07 10.46 -16.37
CA GLY A 484 -15.77 11.69 -16.76
C GLY A 484 -16.97 11.38 -17.67
N GLU A 485 -18.05 12.12 -17.50
CA GLU A 485 -19.24 12.04 -18.35
C GLU A 485 -18.94 12.24 -19.85
N LEU A 486 -17.95 13.10 -20.15
CA LEU A 486 -17.56 13.46 -21.52
C LEU A 486 -16.33 12.70 -22.04
N ASP A 487 -15.92 11.59 -21.42
CA ASP A 487 -14.79 10.76 -21.88
C ASP A 487 -15.24 9.82 -23.03
N GLY A 488 -15.71 10.38 -24.11
CA GLY A 488 -16.10 9.66 -25.32
C GLY A 488 -17.17 8.58 -25.07
N THR A 489 -16.86 7.32 -25.42
CA THR A 489 -17.77 6.17 -25.22
C THR A 489 -17.50 5.39 -23.94
N LEU A 490 -16.58 5.85 -23.09
CA LEU A 490 -16.08 5.08 -21.95
C LEU A 490 -17.19 4.58 -21.02
N MET A 491 -18.14 5.46 -20.65
CA MET A 491 -19.28 5.09 -19.80
C MET A 491 -20.13 4.00 -20.46
N SER A 492 -20.46 4.15 -21.73
CA SER A 492 -21.28 3.15 -22.46
C SER A 492 -20.55 1.82 -22.65
N ASP A 493 -19.24 1.85 -22.85
CA ASP A 493 -18.42 0.65 -23.00
C ASP A 493 -18.35 -0.13 -21.67
N ASN A 494 -18.26 0.57 -20.54
CA ASN A 494 -18.20 -0.01 -19.21
C ASN A 494 -19.57 -0.42 -18.64
N ALA A 495 -20.67 0.15 -19.15
CA ALA A 495 -22.01 0.04 -18.57
C ALA A 495 -22.45 -1.41 -18.32
N ARG A 496 -22.17 -2.32 -19.27
CA ARG A 496 -22.54 -3.73 -19.14
C ARG A 496 -21.93 -4.41 -17.92
N ASP A 497 -20.65 -4.17 -17.65
CA ASP A 497 -19.94 -4.83 -16.55
C ASP A 497 -20.22 -4.12 -15.22
N LEU A 498 -20.38 -2.79 -15.24
CA LEU A 498 -20.87 -2.02 -14.08
C LEU A 498 -22.28 -2.47 -13.66
N ASP A 499 -23.21 -2.62 -14.60
CA ASP A 499 -24.55 -3.14 -14.32
C ASP A 499 -24.52 -4.53 -13.67
N ARG A 500 -23.65 -5.41 -14.17
CA ARG A 500 -23.46 -6.75 -13.58
C ARG A 500 -22.97 -6.67 -12.14
N TYR A 501 -21.94 -5.84 -11.88
CA TYR A 501 -21.37 -5.70 -10.53
C TYR A 501 -22.40 -5.15 -9.56
N LEU A 502 -23.07 -4.06 -9.92
CA LEU A 502 -24.08 -3.40 -9.08
C LEU A 502 -25.30 -4.31 -8.83
N ASN A 503 -25.82 -4.98 -9.86
CA ASN A 503 -26.96 -5.89 -9.73
C ASN A 503 -26.65 -7.14 -8.90
N ARG A 504 -25.37 -7.54 -8.80
CA ARG A 504 -24.91 -8.63 -7.95
C ARG A 504 -24.53 -8.19 -6.53
N GLY A 505 -24.54 -6.89 -6.27
CA GLY A 505 -24.16 -6.34 -4.97
C GLY A 505 -22.66 -6.51 -4.64
N PHE A 506 -21.80 -6.48 -5.68
CA PHE A 506 -20.35 -6.49 -5.49
C PHE A 506 -19.89 -5.17 -4.87
N ASN A 507 -18.75 -5.19 -4.19
CA ASN A 507 -18.17 -3.99 -3.59
C ASN A 507 -17.54 -3.10 -4.69
N VAL A 508 -18.37 -2.27 -5.34
CA VAL A 508 -17.96 -1.39 -6.42
C VAL A 508 -18.47 0.02 -6.17
N THR A 509 -17.56 0.99 -6.19
CA THR A 509 -17.85 2.42 -6.15
C THR A 509 -17.59 3.02 -7.52
N VAL A 510 -18.53 3.80 -8.05
CA VAL A 510 -18.36 4.53 -9.30
C VAL A 510 -18.48 6.02 -9.02
N ALA A 511 -17.42 6.77 -9.32
CA ALA A 511 -17.38 8.23 -9.26
C ALA A 511 -17.41 8.80 -10.68
N GLU A 512 -18.55 9.34 -11.08
CA GLU A 512 -18.71 10.00 -12.37
C GLU A 512 -18.65 11.52 -12.20
N PHE A 513 -17.75 12.14 -12.93
CA PHE A 513 -17.57 13.60 -12.92
C PHE A 513 -18.32 14.25 -14.07
N MET A 514 -19.42 14.93 -13.73
CA MET A 514 -20.27 15.61 -14.69
C MET A 514 -19.53 16.75 -15.41
N GLY A 515 -19.69 16.83 -16.73
CA GLY A 515 -19.07 17.84 -17.58
C GLY A 515 -17.55 17.74 -17.70
N ARG A 516 -16.93 16.62 -17.26
CA ARG A 516 -15.49 16.34 -17.43
C ARG A 516 -15.27 15.25 -18.45
N GLY A 517 -14.21 15.39 -19.24
CA GLY A 517 -13.74 14.39 -20.18
C GLY A 517 -12.66 13.49 -19.57
N ARG A 518 -11.72 13.07 -20.41
CA ARG A 518 -10.56 12.27 -20.03
C ARG A 518 -9.59 13.10 -19.20
N ASP A 519 -9.50 12.81 -17.90
CA ASP A 519 -8.83 13.63 -16.90
C ASP A 519 -8.15 12.73 -15.85
N PRO A 520 -7.05 13.11 -15.24
CA PRO A 520 -6.43 12.37 -14.14
C PRO A 520 -7.19 12.47 -12.80
N PHE A 521 -8.23 13.28 -12.67
CA PHE A 521 -9.12 13.42 -11.49
C PHE A 521 -8.38 13.58 -10.15
N SER A 522 -7.38 14.48 -10.09
CA SER A 522 -6.56 14.71 -8.89
C SER A 522 -7.37 15.16 -7.66
N ASP A 523 -8.55 15.73 -7.86
CA ASP A 523 -9.48 16.15 -6.82
C ASP A 523 -10.16 14.98 -6.09
N GLU A 524 -10.11 13.75 -6.65
CA GLU A 524 -10.65 12.54 -6.01
C GLU A 524 -9.67 11.91 -5.02
N ILE A 525 -8.39 12.31 -4.99
CA ILE A 525 -7.32 11.64 -4.26
C ILE A 525 -7.63 11.42 -2.77
N LEU A 526 -8.23 12.38 -2.08
CA LEU A 526 -8.54 12.25 -0.65
C LEU A 526 -9.61 11.19 -0.39
N ARG A 527 -10.62 11.09 -1.25
CA ARG A 527 -11.65 10.05 -1.15
C ARG A 527 -11.09 8.66 -1.45
N LEU A 528 -10.11 8.57 -2.35
CA LEU A 528 -9.40 7.33 -2.62
C LEU A 528 -8.62 6.86 -1.39
N PHE A 529 -7.91 7.74 -0.68
CA PHE A 529 -7.23 7.38 0.58
C PHE A 529 -8.23 6.98 1.67
N GLU A 530 -9.36 7.68 1.80
CA GLU A 530 -10.44 7.31 2.71
C GLU A 530 -10.97 5.91 2.38
N TRP A 531 -11.31 5.64 1.10
CA TRP A 531 -11.79 4.34 0.66
C TRP A 531 -10.76 3.23 0.92
N MET A 532 -9.49 3.44 0.56
CA MET A 532 -8.41 2.46 0.80
C MET A 532 -8.23 2.16 2.30
N SER A 533 -8.55 3.10 3.19
CA SER A 533 -8.42 2.90 4.64
C SER A 533 -9.35 1.82 5.20
N TYR A 534 -10.45 1.53 4.51
CA TYR A 534 -11.45 0.51 4.89
C TYR A 534 -11.26 -0.84 4.19
N GLN A 535 -10.35 -0.93 3.20
CA GLN A 535 -10.20 -2.15 2.42
C GLN A 535 -9.02 -2.99 2.90
N GLN A 536 -9.24 -4.30 2.91
CA GLN A 536 -8.22 -5.33 3.12
C GLN A 536 -8.53 -6.52 2.21
N ARG A 537 -7.49 -7.19 1.70
CA ARG A 537 -7.70 -8.43 0.93
C ARG A 537 -8.16 -9.54 1.87
N ASN A 538 -9.01 -10.40 1.35
CA ASN A 538 -9.32 -11.66 2.00
C ASN A 538 -8.31 -12.72 1.51
N HIS A 539 -7.22 -12.93 2.23
CA HIS A 539 -6.14 -13.86 1.86
C HIS A 539 -6.55 -15.34 2.00
N ALA A 540 -7.58 -15.67 2.79
CA ALA A 540 -8.04 -17.04 3.07
C ALA A 540 -9.55 -17.17 2.82
N ALA A 541 -10.00 -16.86 1.59
CA ALA A 541 -11.42 -16.93 1.25
C ALA A 541 -12.00 -18.34 1.47
N ALA A 542 -13.00 -18.44 2.35
CA ALA A 542 -13.65 -19.70 2.69
C ALA A 542 -14.57 -20.21 1.58
N ASP A 543 -15.09 -19.35 0.73
CA ASP A 543 -15.93 -19.71 -0.41
C ASP A 543 -15.63 -18.76 -1.57
N PHE A 544 -15.17 -19.29 -2.70
CA PHE A 544 -14.92 -18.49 -3.88
C PHE A 544 -15.16 -19.28 -5.16
N THR A 545 -15.49 -18.54 -6.21
CA THR A 545 -15.51 -19.01 -7.59
C THR A 545 -14.72 -18.02 -8.43
N ALA A 546 -13.67 -18.50 -9.09
CA ALA A 546 -12.84 -17.70 -9.99
C ALA A 546 -12.86 -18.29 -11.42
N ARG A 547 -12.59 -17.43 -12.39
CA ARG A 547 -12.51 -17.79 -13.81
C ARG A 547 -11.15 -17.44 -14.37
N SER A 548 -10.63 -18.29 -15.26
CA SER A 548 -9.38 -18.07 -15.97
C SER A 548 -9.45 -18.53 -17.42
N MET A 549 -8.76 -17.80 -18.32
CA MET A 549 -8.63 -18.08 -19.74
C MET A 549 -7.19 -17.95 -20.24
N ARG A 550 -6.25 -17.61 -19.37
CA ARG A 550 -4.83 -17.43 -19.72
C ARG A 550 -3.97 -18.30 -18.79
N ALA A 551 -2.95 -18.91 -19.33
CA ALA A 551 -2.09 -19.84 -18.59
C ALA A 551 -1.35 -19.17 -17.41
N PHE A 552 -1.14 -17.86 -17.46
CA PHE A 552 -0.47 -17.09 -16.41
C PHE A 552 -1.43 -16.52 -15.35
N ASP A 553 -2.75 -16.57 -15.55
CA ASP A 553 -3.77 -16.29 -14.55
C ASP A 553 -4.09 -17.57 -13.78
N ASN A 554 -3.12 -18.07 -13.03
CA ASN A 554 -3.11 -19.45 -12.55
C ASN A 554 -3.07 -19.60 -11.03
N PHE A 555 -3.13 -18.49 -10.27
CA PHE A 555 -3.09 -18.52 -8.80
C PHE A 555 -4.32 -17.83 -8.21
N PHE A 556 -5.08 -18.59 -7.38
CA PHE A 556 -6.30 -18.13 -6.73
C PHE A 556 -6.27 -18.55 -5.25
N TRP A 557 -6.02 -17.62 -4.33
CA TRP A 557 -5.91 -17.79 -2.88
C TRP A 557 -4.87 -18.82 -2.45
N TYR A 558 -5.28 -20.07 -2.34
CA TYR A 558 -4.45 -21.21 -1.95
C TYR A 558 -4.37 -22.29 -3.04
N ILE A 559 -4.85 -21.99 -4.25
CA ILE A 559 -4.86 -22.93 -5.41
C ILE A 559 -3.96 -22.37 -6.50
N GLU A 560 -2.93 -23.11 -6.89
CA GLU A 560 -2.08 -22.85 -8.05
C GLU A 560 -2.39 -23.90 -9.14
N LEU A 561 -2.74 -23.45 -10.35
CA LEU A 561 -2.99 -24.28 -11.52
C LEU A 561 -1.70 -24.41 -12.34
N LEU A 562 -1.17 -25.62 -12.53
CA LEU A 562 0.09 -25.83 -13.24
C LEU A 562 -0.11 -26.19 -14.72
N ASP A 563 -1.08 -27.05 -15.02
CA ASP A 563 -1.35 -27.53 -16.38
C ASP A 563 -2.83 -27.28 -16.73
N MET A 564 -3.11 -26.10 -17.26
CA MET A 564 -4.46 -25.77 -17.74
C MET A 564 -4.73 -26.44 -19.10
N PRO A 565 -5.94 -26.96 -19.32
CA PRO A 565 -6.30 -27.57 -20.61
C PRO A 565 -6.17 -26.54 -21.75
N PRO A 566 -5.50 -26.88 -22.88
CA PRO A 566 -5.36 -25.93 -24.01
C PRO A 566 -6.70 -25.39 -24.54
N ALA A 567 -7.78 -26.16 -24.42
CA ALA A 567 -9.12 -25.79 -24.89
C ALA A 567 -9.72 -24.57 -24.16
N VAL A 568 -9.30 -24.29 -22.92
CA VAL A 568 -9.77 -23.12 -22.14
C VAL A 568 -8.85 -21.91 -22.29
N ILE A 569 -7.65 -22.10 -22.83
CA ILE A 569 -6.67 -21.04 -23.00
C ILE A 569 -7.00 -20.23 -24.26
N THR A 570 -7.22 -18.94 -24.09
CA THR A 570 -7.42 -18.01 -25.20
C THR A 570 -6.28 -16.99 -25.18
N PRO A 571 -5.29 -17.11 -26.06
CA PRO A 571 -4.23 -16.10 -26.16
C PRO A 571 -4.77 -14.74 -26.64
N PRO A 572 -4.20 -13.60 -26.22
CA PRO A 572 -4.61 -12.26 -26.69
C PRO A 572 -4.58 -12.11 -28.21
N THR A 573 -3.65 -12.80 -28.87
CA THR A 573 -3.50 -12.81 -30.35
C THR A 573 -4.65 -13.52 -31.07
N SER A 574 -5.44 -14.33 -30.37
CA SER A 574 -6.60 -15.06 -30.92
C SER A 574 -7.94 -14.40 -30.57
N TRP A 575 -7.90 -13.11 -30.19
CA TRP A 575 -9.11 -12.37 -29.84
C TRP A 575 -9.85 -11.83 -31.08
N PRO A 576 -11.19 -11.83 -31.15
CA PRO A 576 -12.13 -12.42 -30.20
C PRO A 576 -12.26 -13.95 -30.34
N PRO A 577 -12.39 -14.68 -29.21
CA PRO A 577 -12.52 -16.14 -29.24
C PRO A 577 -13.89 -16.59 -29.78
N ARG A 578 -13.91 -17.79 -30.37
CA ARG A 578 -15.17 -18.43 -30.79
C ARG A 578 -15.70 -19.31 -29.65
N ASN A 579 -16.85 -18.96 -29.06
CA ASN A 579 -17.50 -19.71 -27.97
C ASN A 579 -16.55 -20.05 -26.80
N PRO A 580 -15.92 -19.06 -26.14
CA PRO A 580 -14.97 -19.33 -25.08
C PRO A 580 -15.67 -19.92 -23.86
N THR A 581 -15.03 -20.91 -23.25
CA THR A 581 -15.46 -21.50 -21.98
C THR A 581 -14.33 -21.28 -20.96
N PRO A 582 -14.41 -20.23 -20.12
CA PRO A 582 -13.42 -20.01 -19.09
C PRO A 582 -13.31 -21.21 -18.14
N LEU A 583 -12.09 -21.53 -17.73
CA LEU A 583 -11.86 -22.48 -16.66
C LEU A 583 -12.49 -21.92 -15.37
N VAL A 584 -13.22 -22.77 -14.66
CA VAL A 584 -13.80 -22.43 -13.36
C VAL A 584 -13.02 -23.10 -12.26
N VAL A 585 -12.57 -22.29 -11.30
CA VAL A 585 -11.91 -22.72 -10.07
C VAL A 585 -12.82 -22.40 -8.91
N ARG A 586 -13.15 -23.40 -8.08
CA ARG A 586 -13.96 -23.21 -6.88
C ARG A 586 -13.23 -23.76 -5.67
N GLY A 587 -13.18 -22.96 -4.61
CA GLY A 587 -12.73 -23.37 -3.30
C GLY A 587 -13.83 -23.14 -2.29
N ARG A 588 -14.09 -24.15 -1.43
CA ARG A 588 -15.06 -24.06 -0.36
C ARG A 588 -14.51 -24.70 0.90
N ILE A 589 -14.55 -23.97 2.00
CA ILE A 589 -14.14 -24.40 3.33
C ILE A 589 -15.37 -24.33 4.26
N PRO A 590 -16.25 -25.33 4.24
CA PRO A 590 -17.50 -25.29 5.02
C PRO A 590 -17.27 -25.34 6.54
N SER A 591 -16.14 -25.86 6.95
CA SER A 591 -15.68 -25.87 8.35
C SER A 591 -14.17 -26.00 8.40
N GLN A 592 -13.57 -25.63 9.51
CA GLN A 592 -12.14 -25.85 9.73
C GLN A 592 -11.76 -27.32 9.40
N ASN A 593 -10.63 -27.51 8.73
CA ASN A 593 -10.14 -28.81 8.27
C ASN A 593 -11.01 -29.53 7.21
N THR A 594 -11.93 -28.86 6.54
CA THR A 594 -12.69 -29.45 5.43
C THR A 594 -12.58 -28.58 4.19
N LEU A 595 -11.87 -29.05 3.16
CA LEU A 595 -11.68 -28.36 1.89
C LEU A 595 -12.38 -29.13 0.76
N LEU A 596 -13.26 -28.42 0.05
CA LEU A 596 -13.97 -28.94 -1.13
C LEU A 596 -13.55 -28.11 -2.33
N LEU A 597 -12.77 -28.69 -3.24
CA LEU A 597 -12.16 -27.97 -4.36
C LEU A 597 -12.66 -28.55 -5.69
N GLN A 598 -12.97 -27.66 -6.61
CA GLN A 598 -13.22 -27.98 -8.02
C GLN A 598 -12.24 -27.19 -8.87
N VAL A 599 -11.33 -27.91 -9.54
CA VAL A 599 -10.27 -27.33 -10.36
C VAL A 599 -10.25 -28.06 -11.71
N GLY A 600 -10.23 -27.31 -12.79
CA GLY A 600 -10.24 -27.89 -14.14
C GLY A 600 -8.83 -28.13 -14.73
N ALA A 601 -7.77 -27.95 -13.96
CA ALA A 601 -6.40 -28.18 -14.37
C ALA A 601 -5.95 -29.63 -14.13
N ALA A 602 -5.06 -30.16 -14.98
CA ALA A 602 -4.53 -31.52 -14.84
C ALA A 602 -3.60 -31.66 -13.64
N ARG A 603 -2.81 -30.61 -13.33
CA ARG A 603 -1.96 -30.55 -12.16
C ARG A 603 -2.29 -29.29 -11.35
N THR A 604 -2.40 -29.45 -10.05
CA THR A 604 -2.77 -28.36 -9.13
C THR A 604 -1.97 -28.49 -7.85
N VAL A 605 -1.52 -27.36 -7.32
CA VAL A 605 -0.95 -27.26 -5.97
C VAL A 605 -1.95 -26.54 -5.08
N VAL A 606 -2.22 -27.10 -3.91
CA VAL A 606 -3.08 -26.50 -2.89
C VAL A 606 -2.20 -26.20 -1.68
N GLY A 607 -2.04 -24.92 -1.35
CA GLY A 607 -1.37 -24.46 -0.15
C GLY A 607 -2.27 -24.63 1.08
N LEU A 608 -1.70 -24.99 2.21
CA LEU A 608 -2.41 -25.17 3.47
C LEU A 608 -1.83 -24.24 4.53
N GLY A 609 -2.65 -23.35 5.05
CA GLY A 609 -2.30 -22.37 6.07
C GLY A 609 -3.08 -22.58 7.37
N PRO A 610 -2.60 -22.03 8.50
CA PRO A 610 -3.22 -22.17 9.82
C PRO A 610 -4.58 -21.47 9.91
N GLU A 611 -4.91 -20.57 8.99
CA GLU A 611 -6.15 -19.81 8.94
C GLU A 611 -7.37 -20.72 8.74
N PHE A 612 -7.18 -21.83 8.02
CA PHE A 612 -8.25 -22.78 7.70
C PHE A 612 -7.93 -24.23 8.01
N VAL A 613 -6.67 -24.55 8.40
CA VAL A 613 -6.24 -25.89 8.80
C VAL A 613 -5.66 -25.90 10.21
N ASP A 614 -6.27 -26.67 11.09
CA ASP A 614 -5.71 -27.06 12.38
C ASP A 614 -4.91 -28.37 12.16
N PHE A 615 -3.59 -28.27 12.13
CA PHE A 615 -2.72 -29.41 11.83
C PHE A 615 -2.66 -30.48 12.92
N ASP A 616 -3.22 -30.21 14.11
CA ASP A 616 -3.36 -31.18 15.19
C ASP A 616 -4.61 -32.05 15.03
N LYS A 617 -5.48 -31.72 14.06
CA LYS A 617 -6.72 -32.43 13.79
C LYS A 617 -6.72 -33.05 12.40
N ARG A 618 -7.61 -34.03 12.21
CA ARG A 618 -7.79 -34.69 10.92
C ARG A 618 -8.22 -33.70 9.85
N LEU A 619 -7.50 -33.66 8.74
CA LEU A 619 -7.80 -32.87 7.56
C LEU A 619 -8.62 -33.70 6.54
N ASN A 620 -9.68 -33.13 5.98
CA ASN A 620 -10.51 -33.71 4.95
C ASN A 620 -10.43 -32.82 3.69
N VAL A 621 -9.80 -33.31 2.63
CA VAL A 621 -9.70 -32.62 1.34
C VAL A 621 -10.34 -33.44 0.26
N THR A 622 -11.21 -32.83 -0.52
CA THR A 622 -11.83 -33.40 -1.72
C THR A 622 -11.54 -32.49 -2.91
N ILE A 623 -10.96 -33.04 -3.96
CA ILE A 623 -10.63 -32.33 -5.19
C ILE A 623 -11.33 -33.04 -6.35
N ASN A 624 -12.18 -32.32 -7.11
CA ASN A 624 -12.97 -32.86 -8.23
C ASN A 624 -13.76 -34.13 -7.82
N ALA A 625 -14.43 -34.08 -6.65
CA ALA A 625 -15.18 -35.18 -6.04
C ALA A 625 -14.32 -36.39 -5.62
N GLN A 626 -13.00 -36.35 -5.72
CA GLN A 626 -12.07 -37.39 -5.26
C GLN A 626 -11.49 -37.00 -3.91
N ARG A 627 -11.52 -37.91 -2.95
CA ARG A 627 -10.93 -37.70 -1.64
C ARG A 627 -9.42 -37.87 -1.69
N VAL A 628 -8.70 -36.89 -1.16
CA VAL A 628 -7.23 -36.91 -1.06
C VAL A 628 -6.83 -37.60 0.25
N ASP A 629 -5.77 -38.42 0.20
CA ASP A 629 -5.17 -38.97 1.43
C ASP A 629 -4.35 -37.88 2.12
N THR A 630 -4.77 -37.54 3.34
CA THR A 630 -4.20 -36.43 4.13
C THR A 630 -3.55 -36.88 5.41
N ARG A 631 -3.35 -38.21 5.61
CA ARG A 631 -2.85 -38.76 6.88
C ARG A 631 -1.45 -38.31 7.26
N ASP A 632 -0.61 -38.05 6.25
CA ASP A 632 0.79 -37.69 6.43
C ASP A 632 1.05 -36.18 6.24
N ILE A 633 0.00 -35.33 6.18
CA ILE A 633 0.16 -33.88 6.02
C ILE A 633 0.52 -33.28 7.37
N GLN A 634 1.73 -32.72 7.45
CA GLN A 634 2.23 -32.01 8.62
C GLN A 634 2.85 -30.67 8.18
N PRO A 635 2.90 -29.67 9.07
CA PRO A 635 3.64 -28.45 8.82
C PRO A 635 5.11 -28.74 8.51
N ASP A 636 5.62 -28.14 7.44
CA ASP A 636 7.00 -28.28 7.00
C ASP A 636 7.65 -26.90 6.79
N ILE A 637 8.75 -26.66 7.50
CA ILE A 637 9.50 -25.40 7.41
C ILE A 637 10.06 -25.16 6.01
N GLU A 638 10.43 -26.20 5.27
CA GLU A 638 10.92 -26.07 3.89
C GLU A 638 9.79 -25.58 2.96
N VAL A 639 8.59 -26.17 3.09
CA VAL A 639 7.41 -25.72 2.32
C VAL A 639 7.12 -24.26 2.61
N LEU A 640 7.15 -23.87 3.87
CA LEU A 640 6.89 -22.52 4.31
C LEU A 640 7.91 -21.52 3.76
N LEU A 641 9.21 -21.84 3.86
CA LEU A 641 10.28 -20.96 3.37
C LEU A 641 10.31 -20.84 1.85
N GLU A 642 10.08 -21.95 1.11
CA GLU A 642 9.97 -21.91 -0.35
C GLU A 642 8.73 -21.14 -0.83
N ASP A 643 7.62 -21.20 -0.09
CA ASP A 643 6.45 -20.40 -0.37
C ASP A 643 6.75 -18.90 -0.25
N VAL A 644 7.36 -18.48 0.87
CA VAL A 644 7.76 -17.07 1.08
C VAL A 644 8.79 -16.63 0.02
N ARG A 645 9.76 -17.46 -0.31
CA ARG A 645 10.76 -17.16 -1.34
C ARG A 645 10.13 -16.93 -2.72
N ARG A 646 9.08 -17.70 -3.07
CA ARG A 646 8.38 -17.60 -4.36
C ARG A 646 7.34 -16.46 -4.42
N ARG A 647 6.53 -16.30 -3.38
CA ARG A 647 5.44 -15.30 -3.35
C ARG A 647 5.85 -13.99 -2.71
N GLY A 648 6.87 -13.98 -1.85
CA GLY A 648 7.27 -12.82 -1.07
C GLY A 648 6.38 -12.55 0.14
N ASP A 649 5.26 -13.22 0.28
CA ASP A 649 4.29 -12.98 1.35
C ASP A 649 4.75 -13.60 2.68
N ARG A 650 5.28 -12.77 3.57
CA ARG A 650 5.76 -13.14 4.90
C ARG A 650 4.67 -13.16 5.96
N GLN A 651 3.48 -12.60 5.65
CA GLN A 651 2.35 -12.54 6.59
C GLN A 651 1.55 -13.84 6.57
N HIS A 652 1.35 -14.42 5.38
CA HIS A 652 0.49 -15.59 5.18
C HIS A 652 1.21 -16.70 4.39
N PRO A 653 2.28 -17.28 4.96
CA PRO A 653 2.96 -18.41 4.32
C PRO A 653 2.14 -19.68 4.45
N PHE A 654 2.17 -20.55 3.43
CA PHE A 654 1.64 -21.90 3.53
C PHE A 654 2.58 -22.80 4.31
N TRP A 655 2.04 -23.56 5.26
CA TRP A 655 2.81 -24.46 6.11
C TRP A 655 2.93 -25.87 5.54
N ALA A 656 2.03 -26.26 4.66
CA ALA A 656 2.03 -27.52 3.94
C ALA A 656 1.42 -27.35 2.55
N LYS A 657 1.60 -28.31 1.66
CA LYS A 657 0.99 -28.30 0.32
C LYS A 657 0.53 -29.68 -0.12
N ILE A 658 -0.45 -29.72 -1.00
CA ILE A 658 -0.94 -30.92 -1.70
C ILE A 658 -0.70 -30.73 -3.19
N GLU A 659 -0.07 -31.69 -3.85
CA GLU A 659 0.06 -31.74 -5.31
C GLU A 659 -0.77 -32.88 -5.88
N THR A 660 -1.69 -32.58 -6.83
CA THR A 660 -2.73 -33.53 -7.25
C THR A 660 -2.28 -34.59 -8.27
N ALA A 661 -1.33 -34.30 -9.19
CA ALA A 661 -0.98 -35.22 -10.27
C ALA A 661 0.09 -36.22 -9.93
N THR A 662 0.88 -35.99 -8.91
CA THR A 662 2.04 -36.81 -8.57
C THR A 662 1.79 -37.72 -7.37
N GLY A 663 0.64 -37.63 -6.71
CA GLY A 663 0.38 -38.29 -5.45
C GLY A 663 1.32 -37.82 -4.32
N ARG A 664 2.16 -36.82 -4.58
CA ARG A 664 3.11 -36.27 -3.61
C ARG A 664 2.40 -35.30 -2.68
N VAL A 665 2.36 -35.70 -1.45
CA VAL A 665 2.05 -34.79 -0.33
C VAL A 665 3.41 -34.35 0.23
N SER A 666 3.78 -33.08 0.08
CA SER A 666 4.98 -32.55 0.74
C SER A 666 4.66 -32.30 2.20
N GLY A 667 5.54 -32.72 3.06
CA GLY A 667 5.35 -32.87 4.51
C GLY A 667 5.53 -34.31 4.99
N ARG A 668 5.81 -35.25 4.08
CA ARG A 668 6.22 -36.60 4.45
C ARG A 668 7.62 -36.57 5.05
N LYS A 669 7.78 -37.07 6.26
CA LYS A 669 9.12 -37.50 6.75
C LYS A 669 9.71 -38.53 5.78
N PRO A 670 11.02 -38.45 5.48
CA PRO A 670 11.70 -39.46 4.68
C PRO A 670 11.60 -40.87 5.28
#